data_9042624bf5cf74c162cba6877a798814
#
_entry.id   9042624bf5cf74c162cba6877a798814
#
_cell.length_a   1.000
_cell.length_b   1.000
_cell.length_c   1.000
_cell.angle_alpha   90.00
_cell.angle_beta   90.00
_cell.angle_gamma   90.00
#
_symmetry.space_group_name_H-M   'P 1'
#
loop_
_entity.id
_entity.type
_entity.pdbx_description
1 polymer ?
#
loop_
_entity_poly.entity_id
_entity_poly.type
_entity_poly.pdbx_seq_one_letter_code
_entity_poly.pdbx_strand_id
1 'polypeptide(L)'
;MIAKELLNPKSIVICGASSDIHKPGGKSLKNLLESPFKGKIYAVNPKETEVQGVKCYAKVDDLPEQVDCALLCIAAKFCAQTVDVLAKEKGCKGFIIISAGFSEESHEGAEIEKHIVDTINSVGGSLIGPNCTGFLNVNYAGCFDTPIPPLDPKGVDFITGSGATAVFIKEYGMSNGLKFNSVWAVGNSAQLGIEDVLEHLDETFDPEKSSHVIMLYMEKIGDPQRLLKHSRSLINKGCHIAAIKSGGSAAGSRAASSHTGALATNDAAVDALFRKAGIVRCHNRQELTTVCGVFMHPEIKGKRCAVITHAGGPAVMLTDVLSDGGMEVPPLKDHPASPALLAKLFGGSSVGNPIDFLATGTAEQLGYIIDTVENEYDEIDFSVVIFGSPGLFSNKEVYDLLDEKMKTCKKPIFPVLPSIINVKDEINDFISKGRINFPEECVLGNAICKVYHTPKPQPEQVELPQIDVARIRRTIDRCKEGYLEIADYNELLDAAGISRKKSIEVSKKEDALAFAKEVGCSKDVPLVMKVVGPLHKSDVGGVTLNVKDLDTVSKEFDRLMAIKDTYAVEMYPMLDGTDVYIGAIKDPKFGHQVFFGLGGIFIEVLKDVQSALAPITADEAKEMLKQLKGYKILQGVRGQEGVNLDLYADQVARVSALVQAAPEIAEMDLNPLLGNPRYVTAVDARIRIEK
;
A
#
# COMPACT_ATOMS: atom_id res chain seq x y z
N MET A 1 -3.33 11.59 21.40
CA MET A 1 -1.88 11.89 21.66
C MET A 1 -1.28 10.83 22.57
N ILE A 2 -0.14 10.25 22.21
CA ILE A 2 0.57 9.25 23.04
C ILE A 2 1.21 9.93 24.25
N ALA A 3 1.14 9.30 25.44
CA ALA A 3 1.68 9.84 26.66
C ALA A 3 3.21 10.01 26.57
N LYS A 4 3.71 11.16 27.00
CA LYS A 4 5.16 11.46 27.00
C LYS A 4 5.95 10.50 27.89
N GLU A 5 5.32 9.96 28.92
CA GLU A 5 5.88 9.00 29.86
C GLU A 5 6.17 7.64 29.19
N LEU A 6 5.50 7.32 28.08
CA LEU A 6 5.83 6.17 27.24
C LEU A 6 7.01 6.49 26.29
N LEU A 7 7.05 7.70 25.75
CA LEU A 7 8.03 8.07 24.70
C LEU A 7 9.40 8.44 25.26
N ASN A 8 9.43 9.10 26.42
CA ASN A 8 10.65 9.59 27.07
C ASN A 8 10.50 9.57 28.59
N PRO A 9 10.43 8.37 29.20
CA PRO A 9 10.27 8.20 30.62
C PRO A 9 11.52 8.67 31.39
N LYS A 10 11.32 9.16 32.62
CA LYS A 10 12.39 9.44 33.57
C LYS A 10 12.64 8.25 34.53
N SER A 11 11.67 7.35 34.61
CA SER A 11 11.77 6.13 35.40
C SER A 11 11.00 4.99 34.72
N ILE A 12 11.56 3.79 34.75
CA ILE A 12 10.96 2.58 34.18
C ILE A 12 10.99 1.47 35.24
N VAL A 13 9.86 0.77 35.40
CA VAL A 13 9.77 -0.47 36.18
C VAL A 13 9.60 -1.68 35.28
N ILE A 14 10.34 -2.76 35.54
CA ILE A 14 10.16 -4.05 34.91
C ILE A 14 9.51 -5.01 35.91
N CYS A 15 8.23 -5.33 35.67
CA CYS A 15 7.50 -6.32 36.45
C CYS A 15 7.74 -7.71 35.86
N GLY A 16 8.24 -8.63 36.69
CA GLY A 16 8.72 -9.94 36.23
C GLY A 16 10.19 -9.92 35.80
N ALA A 17 10.98 -8.95 36.31
CA ALA A 17 12.42 -8.88 36.08
C ALA A 17 13.11 -10.18 36.51
N SER A 18 14.20 -10.57 35.86
CA SER A 18 14.92 -11.81 36.12
C SER A 18 16.41 -11.67 35.88
N SER A 19 17.22 -12.39 36.65
CA SER A 19 18.66 -12.55 36.37
C SER A 19 18.91 -13.47 35.17
N ASP A 20 17.94 -14.31 34.79
CA ASP A 20 18.00 -15.16 33.60
C ASP A 20 17.65 -14.37 32.34
N ILE A 21 18.68 -14.06 31.56
CA ILE A 21 18.56 -13.29 30.29
C ILE A 21 17.88 -14.06 29.16
N HIS A 22 17.54 -15.34 29.35
CA HIS A 22 16.76 -16.13 28.40
C HIS A 22 15.24 -16.01 28.64
N LYS A 23 14.85 -15.33 29.72
CA LYS A 23 13.44 -14.98 29.99
C LYS A 23 13.13 -13.56 29.52
N PRO A 24 11.88 -13.28 29.07
CA PRO A 24 11.52 -11.94 28.59
C PRO A 24 11.88 -10.81 29.55
N GLY A 25 11.54 -10.94 30.83
CA GLY A 25 11.87 -9.91 31.84
C GLY A 25 13.37 -9.73 32.12
N GLY A 26 14.17 -10.81 32.00
CA GLY A 26 15.62 -10.72 32.12
C GLY A 26 16.26 -10.09 30.88
N LYS A 27 15.80 -10.45 29.69
CA LYS A 27 16.25 -9.86 28.43
C LYS A 27 15.87 -8.38 28.32
N SER A 28 14.63 -8.02 28.71
CA SER A 28 14.18 -6.62 28.71
C SER A 28 15.03 -5.75 29.66
N LEU A 29 15.35 -6.26 30.85
CA LEU A 29 16.22 -5.52 31.78
C LEU A 29 17.61 -5.33 31.18
N LYS A 30 18.20 -6.37 30.60
CA LYS A 30 19.50 -6.28 29.94
C LYS A 30 19.49 -5.24 28.84
N ASN A 31 18.50 -5.31 27.91
CA ASN A 31 18.37 -4.37 26.81
C ASN A 31 18.22 -2.92 27.30
N LEU A 32 17.45 -2.71 28.37
CA LEU A 32 17.28 -1.39 28.98
C LEU A 32 18.58 -0.86 29.60
N LEU A 33 19.31 -1.70 30.30
CA LEU A 33 20.60 -1.34 30.92
C LEU A 33 21.69 -1.01 29.89
N GLU A 34 21.66 -1.70 28.72
CA GLU A 34 22.59 -1.48 27.62
C GLU A 34 22.17 -0.34 26.69
N SER A 35 20.93 0.18 26.84
CA SER A 35 20.39 1.25 26.02
C SER A 35 20.88 2.65 26.44
N PRO A 36 20.62 3.71 25.67
CA PRO A 36 20.94 5.09 26.03
C PRO A 36 20.21 5.62 27.27
N PHE A 37 19.30 4.87 27.85
CA PHE A 37 18.47 5.30 28.98
C PHE A 37 19.28 5.81 30.15
N LYS A 38 18.94 6.98 30.69
CA LYS A 38 19.63 7.63 31.80
C LYS A 38 18.76 7.82 33.05
N GLY A 39 17.50 7.35 32.97
CA GLY A 39 16.54 7.46 34.06
C GLY A 39 16.74 6.39 35.15
N LYS A 40 15.80 6.36 36.10
CA LYS A 40 15.79 5.35 37.19
C LYS A 40 15.18 4.04 36.69
N ILE A 41 15.80 2.93 36.99
CA ILE A 41 15.32 1.59 36.68
C ILE A 41 14.93 0.88 37.96
N TYR A 42 13.73 0.34 38.00
CA TYR A 42 13.19 -0.48 39.07
C TYR A 42 12.89 -1.89 38.55
N ALA A 43 13.14 -2.87 39.40
CA ALA A 43 12.80 -4.27 39.16
C ALA A 43 11.77 -4.77 40.17
N VAL A 44 10.81 -5.55 39.73
CA VAL A 44 9.82 -6.19 40.60
C VAL A 44 9.81 -7.69 40.33
N ASN A 45 10.12 -8.48 41.35
CA ASN A 45 10.03 -9.93 41.37
C ASN A 45 9.93 -10.43 42.81
N PRO A 46 8.88 -11.22 43.18
CA PRO A 46 8.67 -11.66 44.58
C PRO A 46 9.76 -12.62 45.12
N LYS A 47 10.61 -13.14 44.24
CA LYS A 47 11.65 -14.14 44.61
C LYS A 47 13.07 -13.59 44.65
N GLU A 48 13.28 -12.35 44.24
CA GLU A 48 14.60 -11.75 44.09
C GLU A 48 14.71 -10.46 44.93
N THR A 49 15.89 -10.16 45.42
CA THR A 49 16.20 -8.89 46.12
C THR A 49 17.05 -7.96 45.26
N GLU A 50 17.72 -8.54 44.26
CA GLU A 50 18.52 -7.84 43.26
C GLU A 50 18.51 -8.66 41.96
N VAL A 51 18.42 -8.00 40.82
CA VAL A 51 18.52 -8.60 39.50
C VAL A 51 19.44 -7.76 38.62
N GLN A 52 20.48 -8.37 38.03
CA GLN A 52 21.43 -7.71 37.11
C GLN A 52 21.96 -6.36 37.65
N GLY A 53 22.23 -6.29 38.99
CA GLY A 53 22.72 -5.08 39.67
C GLY A 53 21.64 -4.04 39.99
N VAL A 54 20.36 -4.32 39.70
CA VAL A 54 19.24 -3.45 40.03
C VAL A 54 18.51 -3.98 41.26
N LYS A 55 18.23 -3.09 42.22
CA LYS A 55 17.42 -3.43 43.40
C LYS A 55 16.05 -3.93 42.98
N CYS A 56 15.66 -5.09 43.52
CA CYS A 56 14.39 -5.72 43.23
C CYS A 56 13.40 -5.58 44.39
N TYR A 57 12.16 -5.25 44.09
CA TYR A 57 11.06 -5.15 45.04
C TYR A 57 10.15 -6.37 44.91
N ALA A 58 9.56 -6.81 46.01
CA ALA A 58 8.68 -7.99 45.97
C ALA A 58 7.37 -7.75 45.22
N LYS A 59 6.82 -6.54 45.28
CA LYS A 59 5.57 -6.13 44.64
C LYS A 59 5.62 -4.65 44.24
N VAL A 60 4.73 -4.23 43.36
CA VAL A 60 4.66 -2.85 42.84
C VAL A 60 4.29 -1.83 43.95
N ASP A 61 3.55 -2.26 44.97
CA ASP A 61 3.21 -1.40 46.12
C ASP A 61 4.47 -0.92 46.84
N ASP A 62 5.53 -1.73 46.90
CA ASP A 62 6.77 -1.45 47.62
C ASP A 62 7.70 -0.47 46.90
N LEU A 63 7.36 -0.05 45.68
CA LEU A 63 8.15 0.92 44.93
C LEU A 63 8.19 2.28 45.65
N PRO A 64 9.40 2.89 45.78
CA PRO A 64 9.58 4.06 46.66
C PRO A 64 9.05 5.36 46.09
N GLU A 65 8.85 5.46 44.78
CA GLU A 65 8.52 6.68 44.06
C GLU A 65 7.46 6.45 42.99
N GLN A 66 6.98 7.52 42.40
CA GLN A 66 6.19 7.46 41.15
C GLN A 66 7.04 6.89 40.00
N VAL A 67 6.41 6.21 39.07
CA VAL A 67 7.04 5.58 37.91
C VAL A 67 6.36 6.03 36.62
N ASP A 68 7.16 6.48 35.65
CA ASP A 68 6.62 6.99 34.40
C ASP A 68 6.16 5.86 33.47
N CYS A 69 6.98 4.80 33.32
CA CYS A 69 6.70 3.71 32.39
C CYS A 69 6.88 2.35 33.06
N ALA A 70 6.00 1.41 32.71
CA ALA A 70 6.02 0.04 33.20
C ALA A 70 6.10 -0.98 32.07
N LEU A 71 7.04 -1.90 32.18
CA LEU A 71 7.19 -3.05 31.30
C LEU A 71 6.73 -4.32 32.03
N LEU A 72 5.65 -4.94 31.58
CA LEU A 72 5.04 -6.11 32.23
C LEU A 72 5.42 -7.39 31.49
N CYS A 73 6.23 -8.23 32.16
CA CYS A 73 6.64 -9.57 31.73
C CYS A 73 6.10 -10.64 32.71
N ILE A 74 4.86 -10.49 33.13
CA ILE A 74 4.15 -11.37 34.09
C ILE A 74 2.92 -12.00 33.41
N ALA A 75 2.42 -13.12 33.95
CA ALA A 75 1.24 -13.80 33.40
C ALA A 75 0.02 -12.87 33.35
N ALA A 76 -0.79 -12.97 32.30
CA ALA A 76 -1.94 -12.09 32.01
C ALA A 76 -2.86 -11.88 33.22
N LYS A 77 -3.17 -12.94 33.97
CA LYS A 77 -4.03 -12.89 35.17
C LYS A 77 -3.56 -11.95 36.28
N PHE A 78 -2.27 -11.58 36.30
CA PHE A 78 -1.72 -10.65 37.27
C PHE A 78 -1.60 -9.22 36.73
N CYS A 79 -1.76 -9.02 35.43
CA CYS A 79 -1.54 -7.73 34.78
C CYS A 79 -2.56 -6.68 35.24
N ALA A 80 -3.85 -7.02 35.33
CA ALA A 80 -4.90 -6.07 35.69
C ALA A 80 -4.63 -5.41 37.06
N GLN A 81 -4.39 -6.21 38.10
CA GLN A 81 -4.09 -5.70 39.44
C GLN A 81 -2.80 -4.89 39.45
N THR A 82 -1.76 -5.34 38.75
CA THR A 82 -0.48 -4.63 38.66
C THR A 82 -0.65 -3.26 37.98
N VAL A 83 -1.42 -3.19 36.90
CA VAL A 83 -1.74 -1.93 36.19
C VAL A 83 -2.55 -1.00 37.08
N ASP A 84 -3.55 -1.52 37.83
CA ASP A 84 -4.35 -0.71 38.76
C ASP A 84 -3.48 0.01 39.79
N VAL A 85 -2.54 -0.68 40.45
CA VAL A 85 -1.63 -0.08 41.43
C VAL A 85 -0.68 0.92 40.73
N LEU A 86 -0.07 0.53 39.61
CA LEU A 86 0.91 1.39 38.92
C LEU A 86 0.23 2.68 38.39
N ALA A 87 -0.95 2.57 37.79
CA ALA A 87 -1.65 3.72 37.24
C ALA A 87 -2.21 4.65 38.32
N LYS A 88 -2.93 4.07 39.32
CA LYS A 88 -3.70 4.84 40.30
C LYS A 88 -2.87 5.31 41.50
N GLU A 89 -1.87 4.52 41.90
CA GLU A 89 -1.09 4.81 43.13
C GLU A 89 0.35 5.26 42.82
N LYS A 90 0.96 4.79 41.73
CA LYS A 90 2.32 5.14 41.35
C LYS A 90 2.42 6.14 40.20
N GLY A 91 1.29 6.64 39.68
CA GLY A 91 1.21 7.68 38.65
C GLY A 91 1.75 7.28 37.29
N CYS A 92 1.85 5.96 37.01
CA CYS A 92 2.35 5.44 35.75
C CYS A 92 1.40 5.77 34.60
N LYS A 93 1.95 6.26 33.50
CA LYS A 93 1.18 6.59 32.28
C LYS A 93 1.70 5.89 31.03
N GLY A 94 2.92 5.37 31.04
CA GLY A 94 3.45 4.55 29.95
C GLY A 94 3.36 3.07 30.30
N PHE A 95 2.78 2.24 29.43
CA PHE A 95 2.66 0.81 29.67
C PHE A 95 3.07 0.02 28.43
N ILE A 96 3.85 -1.05 28.65
CA ILE A 96 4.23 -2.03 27.62
C ILE A 96 3.94 -3.41 28.21
N ILE A 97 3.02 -4.17 27.62
CA ILE A 97 2.66 -5.52 28.09
C ILE A 97 3.19 -6.54 27.09
N ILE A 98 4.24 -7.26 27.51
CA ILE A 98 4.90 -8.27 26.69
C ILE A 98 4.08 -9.56 26.60
N SER A 99 3.47 -9.95 27.72
CA SER A 99 2.81 -11.25 27.89
C SER A 99 1.64 -11.46 26.92
N ALA A 100 1.42 -12.70 26.55
CA ALA A 100 0.23 -13.22 25.88
C ALA A 100 -0.79 -13.74 26.90
N GLY A 101 -1.97 -14.18 26.45
CA GLY A 101 -3.05 -14.73 27.29
C GLY A 101 -4.20 -13.74 27.49
N PHE A 102 -4.46 -12.90 26.50
CA PHE A 102 -5.52 -11.88 26.52
C PHE A 102 -6.61 -12.17 25.48
N SER A 103 -7.05 -11.17 24.73
CA SER A 103 -8.13 -11.30 23.74
C SER A 103 -7.86 -12.30 22.62
N GLU A 104 -6.59 -12.58 22.33
CA GLU A 104 -6.18 -13.58 21.34
C GLU A 104 -6.37 -15.02 21.81
N GLU A 105 -6.50 -15.26 23.12
CA GLU A 105 -6.56 -16.61 23.69
C GLU A 105 -7.97 -16.98 24.18
N SER A 106 -8.67 -16.04 24.86
CA SER A 106 -9.95 -16.35 25.50
C SER A 106 -10.83 -15.13 25.76
N HIS A 107 -12.12 -15.37 26.01
CA HIS A 107 -13.04 -14.32 26.44
C HIS A 107 -12.65 -13.71 27.81
N GLU A 108 -12.16 -14.51 28.75
CA GLU A 108 -11.65 -14.03 30.04
C GLU A 108 -10.44 -13.12 29.83
N GLY A 109 -9.54 -13.50 28.90
CA GLY A 109 -8.41 -12.68 28.51
C GLY A 109 -8.83 -11.33 27.90
N ALA A 110 -9.91 -11.33 27.12
CA ALA A 110 -10.46 -10.09 26.55
C ALA A 110 -11.06 -9.17 27.63
N GLU A 111 -11.69 -9.72 28.67
CA GLU A 111 -12.19 -8.93 29.81
C GLU A 111 -11.04 -8.31 30.62
N ILE A 112 -9.96 -9.07 30.86
CA ILE A 112 -8.73 -8.55 31.49
C ILE A 112 -8.12 -7.42 30.64
N GLU A 113 -7.99 -7.63 29.36
CA GLU A 113 -7.47 -6.62 28.41
C GLU A 113 -8.30 -5.34 28.45
N LYS A 114 -9.62 -5.46 28.38
CA LYS A 114 -10.56 -4.34 28.48
C LYS A 114 -10.39 -3.56 29.79
N HIS A 115 -10.33 -4.25 30.93
CA HIS A 115 -10.12 -3.62 32.23
C HIS A 115 -8.81 -2.82 32.27
N ILE A 116 -7.72 -3.38 31.75
CA ILE A 116 -6.43 -2.72 31.65
C ILE A 116 -6.52 -1.44 30.83
N VAL A 117 -7.13 -1.50 29.64
CA VAL A 117 -7.32 -0.35 28.76
C VAL A 117 -8.17 0.73 29.43
N ASP A 118 -9.29 0.35 30.07
CA ASP A 118 -10.17 1.28 30.79
C ASP A 118 -9.40 1.99 31.94
N THR A 119 -8.58 1.25 32.70
CA THR A 119 -7.75 1.81 33.76
C THR A 119 -6.71 2.78 33.23
N ILE A 120 -5.97 2.41 32.20
CA ILE A 120 -4.93 3.26 31.58
C ILE A 120 -5.55 4.54 30.99
N ASN A 121 -6.69 4.42 30.32
CA ASN A 121 -7.44 5.55 29.78
C ASN A 121 -7.87 6.53 30.89
N SER A 122 -8.29 6.02 32.05
CA SER A 122 -8.76 6.82 33.18
C SER A 122 -7.70 7.78 33.74
N VAL A 123 -6.41 7.47 33.54
CA VAL A 123 -5.26 8.29 33.98
C VAL A 123 -4.60 9.04 32.82
N GLY A 124 -5.15 8.96 31.61
CA GLY A 124 -4.57 9.55 30.40
C GLY A 124 -3.25 8.90 30.01
N GLY A 125 -3.12 7.60 30.25
CA GLY A 125 -1.95 6.79 29.91
C GLY A 125 -2.00 6.20 28.50
N SER A 126 -0.92 5.52 28.12
CA SER A 126 -0.75 4.85 26.82
C SER A 126 -0.21 3.45 26.98
N LEU A 127 -0.76 2.50 26.21
CA LEU A 127 -0.43 1.09 26.24
C LEU A 127 0.03 0.58 24.86
N ILE A 128 1.21 -0.07 24.84
CA ILE A 128 1.67 -0.91 23.74
C ILE A 128 1.48 -2.39 24.12
N GLY A 129 0.93 -3.17 23.20
CA GLY A 129 0.60 -4.57 23.42
C GLY A 129 -0.89 -4.77 23.78
N PRO A 130 -1.23 -5.84 24.50
CA PRO A 130 -0.37 -6.94 24.95
C PRO A 130 0.14 -7.85 23.81
N ASN A 131 0.82 -8.95 24.16
CA ASN A 131 1.34 -9.92 23.21
C ASN A 131 2.26 -9.28 22.15
N CYS A 132 3.29 -8.56 22.63
CA CYS A 132 4.23 -7.83 21.76
C CYS A 132 5.68 -8.07 22.17
N THR A 133 6.65 -7.65 21.35
CA THR A 133 8.08 -7.65 21.72
C THR A 133 8.50 -6.40 22.46
N GLY A 134 7.68 -5.36 22.43
CA GLY A 134 7.92 -4.11 23.13
C GLY A 134 8.09 -2.89 22.22
N PHE A 135 8.68 -1.86 22.78
CA PHE A 135 8.94 -0.59 22.12
C PHE A 135 10.39 -0.15 22.36
N LEU A 136 11.01 0.43 21.37
CA LEU A 136 12.29 1.09 21.49
C LEU A 136 12.36 2.35 20.63
N ASN A 137 13.14 3.31 21.12
CA ASN A 137 13.46 4.53 20.38
C ASN A 137 14.85 5.03 20.77
N VAL A 138 15.25 6.19 20.28
CA VAL A 138 16.55 6.81 20.59
C VAL A 138 16.79 7.08 22.08
N ASN A 139 15.74 7.04 22.93
CA ASN A 139 15.83 7.31 24.36
C ASN A 139 16.02 6.04 25.20
N TYR A 140 15.39 4.92 24.83
CA TYR A 140 15.44 3.67 25.58
C TYR A 140 15.00 2.45 24.77
N ALA A 141 15.36 1.26 25.25
CA ALA A 141 14.94 -0.02 24.72
C ALA A 141 14.05 -0.78 25.72
N GLY A 142 12.72 -0.58 25.61
CA GLY A 142 11.70 -1.28 26.39
C GLY A 142 11.19 -2.52 25.66
N CYS A 143 12.08 -3.43 25.27
CA CYS A 143 11.76 -4.64 24.51
C CYS A 143 12.64 -5.82 24.94
N PHE A 144 12.17 -7.05 24.66
CA PHE A 144 12.95 -8.26 24.96
C PHE A 144 13.66 -8.87 23.76
N ASP A 145 13.36 -8.42 22.55
CA ASP A 145 13.98 -8.95 21.34
C ASP A 145 15.39 -8.38 21.10
N THR A 146 16.20 -9.15 20.39
CA THR A 146 17.58 -8.79 20.01
C THR A 146 17.82 -9.20 18.56
N PRO A 147 18.79 -8.54 17.88
CA PRO A 147 19.64 -7.46 18.33
C PRO A 147 18.91 -6.11 18.45
N ILE A 148 19.39 -5.23 19.33
CA ILE A 148 18.96 -3.84 19.35
C ILE A 148 19.59 -3.15 18.12
N PRO A 149 18.80 -2.51 17.25
CA PRO A 149 19.32 -1.86 16.06
C PRO A 149 20.12 -0.60 16.39
N PRO A 150 21.05 -0.19 15.51
CA PRO A 150 21.65 1.14 15.60
C PRO A 150 20.54 2.20 15.55
N LEU A 151 20.49 3.06 16.56
CA LEU A 151 19.48 4.09 16.70
C LEU A 151 19.98 5.43 16.16
N ASP A 152 19.15 6.09 15.36
CA ASP A 152 19.42 7.39 14.75
C ASP A 152 18.11 8.17 14.64
N PRO A 153 18.02 9.42 15.10
CA PRO A 153 16.79 10.21 14.99
C PRO A 153 16.27 10.38 13.56
N LYS A 154 17.14 10.25 12.56
CA LYS A 154 16.80 10.26 11.13
C LYS A 154 16.65 8.86 10.52
N GLY A 155 16.79 7.82 11.33
CA GLY A 155 16.54 6.44 10.93
C GLY A 155 15.07 6.14 10.67
N VAL A 156 14.75 4.90 10.38
CA VAL A 156 13.40 4.44 10.05
C VAL A 156 12.51 4.37 11.30
N ASP A 157 11.27 4.86 11.22
CA ASP A 157 10.21 4.53 12.16
C ASP A 157 9.52 3.25 11.72
N PHE A 158 9.73 2.18 12.46
CA PHE A 158 9.16 0.87 12.14
C PHE A 158 7.97 0.54 13.05
N ILE A 159 6.78 0.36 12.46
CA ILE A 159 5.54 0.04 13.17
C ILE A 159 5.05 -1.34 12.70
N THR A 160 4.80 -2.25 13.63
CA THR A 160 4.48 -3.64 13.32
C THR A 160 3.46 -4.25 14.29
N GLY A 161 2.50 -5.03 13.73
CA GLY A 161 1.57 -5.83 14.51
C GLY A 161 2.14 -7.19 14.95
N SER A 162 3.31 -7.62 14.43
CA SER A 162 3.88 -8.94 14.68
C SER A 162 5.27 -8.87 15.31
N GLY A 163 5.44 -9.48 16.49
CA GLY A 163 6.69 -9.50 17.21
C GLY A 163 7.81 -10.27 16.50
N ALA A 164 7.56 -11.52 16.12
CA ALA A 164 8.57 -12.35 15.46
C ALA A 164 9.00 -11.77 14.10
N THR A 165 8.05 -11.29 13.32
CA THR A 165 8.33 -10.67 12.02
C THR A 165 9.14 -9.40 12.17
N ALA A 166 8.91 -8.63 13.25
CA ALA A 166 9.71 -7.45 13.57
C ALA A 166 11.20 -7.76 13.68
N VAL A 167 11.54 -8.84 14.40
CA VAL A 167 12.93 -9.27 14.58
C VAL A 167 13.59 -9.55 13.23
N PHE A 168 12.93 -10.36 12.39
CA PHE A 168 13.49 -10.75 11.08
C PHE A 168 13.64 -9.58 10.10
N ILE A 169 12.73 -8.60 10.16
CA ILE A 169 12.82 -7.38 9.35
C ILE A 169 13.97 -6.50 9.84
N LYS A 170 14.09 -6.30 11.16
CA LYS A 170 15.20 -5.54 11.76
C LYS A 170 16.56 -6.13 11.39
N GLU A 171 16.76 -7.44 11.62
CA GLU A 171 18.03 -8.13 11.31
C GLU A 171 18.44 -7.94 9.86
N TYR A 172 17.47 -8.15 8.93
CA TYR A 172 17.75 -7.97 7.50
C TYR A 172 18.07 -6.51 7.16
N GLY A 173 17.32 -5.55 7.70
CA GLY A 173 17.59 -4.13 7.49
C GLY A 173 18.95 -3.70 8.04
N MET A 174 19.27 -4.14 9.28
CA MET A 174 20.58 -3.86 9.92
C MET A 174 21.76 -4.41 9.14
N SER A 175 21.63 -5.63 8.59
CA SER A 175 22.70 -6.26 7.79
C SER A 175 23.03 -5.47 6.53
N ASN A 176 22.10 -4.63 6.07
CA ASN A 176 22.23 -3.77 4.90
C ASN A 176 22.50 -2.30 5.26
N GLY A 177 22.61 -1.96 6.55
CA GLY A 177 22.94 -0.61 7.01
C GLY A 177 21.76 0.27 7.39
N LEU A 178 20.51 -0.24 7.44
CA LEU A 178 19.38 0.53 7.96
C LEU A 178 19.57 0.84 9.44
N LYS A 179 19.37 2.10 9.81
CA LYS A 179 19.25 2.57 11.17
C LYS A 179 17.79 2.85 11.49
N PHE A 180 17.45 2.84 12.77
CA PHE A 180 16.07 3.04 13.21
C PHE A 180 15.98 4.24 14.16
N ASN A 181 14.91 5.03 14.01
CA ASN A 181 14.52 6.04 14.99
C ASN A 181 13.70 5.39 16.12
N SER A 182 12.72 4.59 15.73
CA SER A 182 11.87 3.85 16.67
C SER A 182 11.39 2.53 16.08
N VAL A 183 11.05 1.59 16.99
CA VAL A 183 10.37 0.33 16.64
C VAL A 183 9.18 0.14 17.58
N TRP A 184 7.98 0.07 17.01
CA TRP A 184 6.70 -0.06 17.68
C TRP A 184 6.11 -1.44 17.38
N ALA A 185 6.30 -2.41 18.27
CA ALA A 185 5.63 -3.69 18.17
C ALA A 185 4.29 -3.62 18.93
N VAL A 186 3.22 -3.26 18.23
CA VAL A 186 1.92 -2.96 18.87
C VAL A 186 1.11 -4.20 19.29
N GLY A 187 1.54 -5.42 18.92
CA GLY A 187 0.93 -6.68 19.34
C GLY A 187 -0.58 -6.75 19.01
N ASN A 188 -1.39 -7.10 20.02
CA ASN A 188 -2.85 -7.14 19.88
C ASN A 188 -3.48 -5.79 19.54
N SER A 189 -2.75 -4.69 19.79
CA SER A 189 -3.25 -3.31 19.60
C SER A 189 -4.50 -3.03 20.46
N ALA A 190 -4.43 -3.38 21.75
CA ALA A 190 -5.58 -3.23 22.66
C ALA A 190 -5.99 -1.76 22.84
N GLN A 191 -5.02 -0.84 22.85
CA GLN A 191 -5.26 0.60 22.89
C GLN A 191 -4.56 1.29 21.71
N LEU A 192 -3.22 1.20 21.63
CA LEU A 192 -2.45 1.81 20.54
C LEU A 192 -2.25 0.80 19.40
N GLY A 193 -2.84 1.10 18.25
CA GLY A 193 -2.63 0.41 16.99
C GLY A 193 -1.67 1.15 16.05
N ILE A 194 -1.51 0.64 14.83
CA ILE A 194 -0.66 1.24 13.80
C ILE A 194 -1.16 2.64 13.44
N GLU A 195 -2.47 2.81 13.35
CA GLU A 195 -3.12 4.08 13.02
C GLU A 195 -2.90 5.16 14.09
N ASP A 196 -2.86 4.75 15.39
CA ASP A 196 -2.60 5.67 16.50
C ASP A 196 -1.15 6.15 16.51
N VAL A 197 -0.21 5.27 16.15
CA VAL A 197 1.19 5.64 16.02
C VAL A 197 1.40 6.56 14.82
N LEU A 198 0.76 6.28 13.68
CA LEU A 198 0.81 7.16 12.49
C LEU A 198 0.22 8.54 12.78
N GLU A 199 -0.92 8.61 13.49
CA GLU A 199 -1.51 9.88 13.94
C GLU A 199 -0.53 10.66 14.83
N HIS A 200 0.11 9.98 15.78
CA HIS A 200 1.11 10.61 16.64
C HIS A 200 2.30 11.16 15.85
N LEU A 201 2.86 10.36 14.93
CA LEU A 201 3.97 10.79 14.08
C LEU A 201 3.57 11.98 13.19
N ASP A 202 2.33 11.99 12.68
CA ASP A 202 1.80 13.07 11.86
C ASP A 202 1.62 14.38 12.65
N GLU A 203 1.04 14.30 13.87
CA GLU A 203 0.80 15.45 14.73
C GLU A 203 2.10 16.07 15.29
N THR A 204 3.13 15.25 15.49
CA THR A 204 4.41 15.68 16.08
C THR A 204 5.52 15.87 15.05
N PHE A 205 5.21 15.76 13.75
CA PHE A 205 6.21 15.83 12.69
C PHE A 205 6.90 17.19 12.63
N ASP A 206 8.22 17.17 12.74
CA ASP A 206 9.13 18.30 12.56
C ASP A 206 10.09 17.96 11.40
N PRO A 207 10.06 18.69 10.26
CA PRO A 207 10.86 18.37 9.07
C PRO A 207 12.37 18.27 9.33
N GLU A 208 12.86 19.00 10.34
CA GLU A 208 14.28 19.02 10.64
C GLU A 208 14.70 17.92 11.63
N LYS A 209 13.80 17.45 12.48
CA LYS A 209 14.10 16.53 13.56
C LYS A 209 13.55 15.12 13.37
N SER A 210 12.35 15.01 12.82
CA SER A 210 11.68 13.72 12.66
C SER A 210 12.33 12.83 11.60
N SER A 211 12.10 11.54 11.68
CA SER A 211 12.35 10.60 10.59
C SER A 211 11.51 10.94 9.37
N HIS A 212 12.05 10.70 8.20
CA HIS A 212 11.33 10.82 6.94
C HIS A 212 10.97 9.48 6.30
N VAL A 213 11.28 8.37 6.96
CA VAL A 213 11.03 7.02 6.44
C VAL A 213 10.23 6.20 7.46
N ILE A 214 9.06 5.75 7.03
CA ILE A 214 8.16 4.95 7.85
C ILE A 214 8.01 3.57 7.20
N MET A 215 8.24 2.53 7.99
CA MET A 215 8.12 1.14 7.61
C MET A 215 6.93 0.51 8.34
N LEU A 216 6.01 -0.12 7.60
CA LEU A 216 4.82 -0.74 8.18
C LEU A 216 4.77 -2.24 7.88
N TYR A 217 4.51 -3.03 8.92
CA TYR A 217 4.08 -4.42 8.75
C TYR A 217 2.74 -4.65 9.44
N MET A 218 1.72 -4.96 8.65
CA MET A 218 0.33 -5.05 9.09
C MET A 218 -0.27 -6.43 8.82
N GLU A 219 -0.91 -7.01 9.82
CA GLU A 219 -1.74 -8.21 9.69
C GLU A 219 -3.23 -7.85 9.57
N LYS A 220 -3.63 -6.75 10.17
CA LYS A 220 -4.96 -6.15 10.08
C LYS A 220 -4.86 -4.64 9.87
N ILE A 221 -5.86 -4.04 9.26
CA ILE A 221 -6.09 -2.59 9.25
C ILE A 221 -7.31 -2.35 10.11
N GLY A 222 -7.15 -1.61 11.20
CA GLY A 222 -8.22 -1.33 12.16
C GLY A 222 -9.17 -0.27 11.63
N ASP A 223 -8.61 0.87 11.23
CA ASP A 223 -9.32 2.03 10.69
C ASP A 223 -8.66 2.51 9.38
N PRO A 224 -9.17 2.07 8.20
CA PRO A 224 -8.61 2.47 6.92
C PRO A 224 -8.65 3.98 6.65
N GLN A 225 -9.63 4.70 7.21
CA GLN A 225 -9.76 6.15 6.99
C GLN A 225 -8.71 6.92 7.77
N ARG A 226 -8.42 6.53 9.02
CA ARG A 226 -7.33 7.10 9.81
C ARG A 226 -5.97 6.78 9.19
N LEU A 227 -5.77 5.53 8.74
CA LEU A 227 -4.56 5.12 8.03
C LEU A 227 -4.34 6.01 6.79
N LEU A 228 -5.37 6.18 5.97
CA LEU A 228 -5.32 7.03 4.77
C LEU A 228 -5.00 8.49 5.12
N LYS A 229 -5.70 9.06 6.10
CA LYS A 229 -5.56 10.46 6.51
C LYS A 229 -4.14 10.78 6.94
N HIS A 230 -3.62 10.01 7.90
CA HIS A 230 -2.32 10.31 8.51
C HIS A 230 -1.15 9.91 7.61
N SER A 231 -1.25 8.83 6.82
CA SER A 231 -0.24 8.50 5.82
C SER A 231 -0.14 9.56 4.73
N ARG A 232 -1.28 10.01 4.21
CA ARG A 232 -1.34 11.11 3.22
C ARG A 232 -0.71 12.39 3.76
N SER A 233 -1.06 12.77 4.97
CA SER A 233 -0.53 13.98 5.63
C SER A 233 0.99 13.88 5.79
N LEU A 234 1.50 12.77 6.32
CA LEU A 234 2.94 12.53 6.49
C LEU A 234 3.70 12.58 5.16
N ILE A 235 3.17 11.92 4.11
CA ILE A 235 3.82 11.92 2.79
C ILE A 235 3.83 13.34 2.20
N ASN A 236 2.75 14.10 2.34
CA ASN A 236 2.70 15.49 1.91
C ASN A 236 3.67 16.41 2.69
N LYS A 237 4.03 16.02 3.91
CA LYS A 237 5.07 16.70 4.72
C LYS A 237 6.49 16.28 4.37
N GLY A 238 6.67 15.35 3.42
CA GLY A 238 7.97 14.87 2.94
C GLY A 238 8.44 13.56 3.54
N CYS A 239 7.56 12.79 4.18
CA CYS A 239 7.83 11.41 4.55
C CYS A 239 7.65 10.45 3.37
N HIS A 240 8.26 9.28 3.48
CA HIS A 240 8.04 8.14 2.59
C HIS A 240 7.57 6.95 3.42
N ILE A 241 6.56 6.23 2.94
CA ILE A 241 5.96 5.10 3.65
C ILE A 241 6.02 3.85 2.77
N ALA A 242 6.61 2.79 3.28
CA ALA A 242 6.56 1.46 2.69
C ALA A 242 5.81 0.49 3.60
N ALA A 243 4.98 -0.38 3.04
CA ALA A 243 4.13 -1.24 3.82
C ALA A 243 3.97 -2.66 3.26
N ILE A 244 4.00 -3.65 4.16
CA ILE A 244 3.46 -4.98 3.93
C ILE A 244 2.11 -5.10 4.63
N LYS A 245 1.07 -5.54 3.91
CA LYS A 245 -0.15 -6.10 4.49
C LYS A 245 -0.15 -7.60 4.19
N SER A 246 0.01 -8.41 5.22
CA SER A 246 0.01 -9.88 5.08
C SER A 246 -1.40 -10.43 4.85
N GLY A 247 -1.51 -11.62 4.26
CA GLY A 247 -2.80 -12.27 4.02
C GLY A 247 -3.54 -11.77 2.77
N GLY A 248 -2.82 -11.39 1.70
CA GLY A 248 -3.42 -10.91 0.45
C GLY A 248 -4.07 -12.00 -0.41
N SER A 249 -3.66 -13.25 -0.30
CA SER A 249 -4.30 -14.37 -1.00
C SER A 249 -5.39 -15.02 -0.13
N ALA A 250 -6.34 -15.75 -0.76
CA ALA A 250 -7.35 -16.49 -0.01
C ALA A 250 -6.74 -17.48 1.01
N ALA A 251 -5.63 -18.14 0.66
CA ALA A 251 -4.91 -19.02 1.58
C ALA A 251 -4.20 -18.22 2.70
N GLY A 252 -3.51 -17.14 2.34
CA GLY A 252 -2.84 -16.27 3.29
C GLY A 252 -3.83 -15.58 4.24
N SER A 253 -5.00 -15.19 3.74
CA SER A 253 -6.05 -14.60 4.54
C SER A 253 -6.61 -15.59 5.58
N ARG A 254 -6.84 -16.86 5.20
CA ARG A 254 -7.20 -17.91 6.17
C ARG A 254 -6.13 -18.13 7.22
N ALA A 255 -4.85 -18.16 6.82
CA ALA A 255 -3.73 -18.29 7.75
C ALA A 255 -3.65 -17.11 8.73
N ALA A 256 -3.79 -15.87 8.26
CA ALA A 256 -3.80 -14.67 9.09
C ALA A 256 -4.99 -14.67 10.06
N SER A 257 -6.19 -15.03 9.59
CA SER A 257 -7.41 -15.11 10.44
C SER A 257 -7.26 -16.17 11.52
N SER A 258 -6.65 -17.31 11.21
CA SER A 258 -6.39 -18.36 12.21
C SER A 258 -5.38 -17.95 13.26
N HIS A 259 -4.45 -17.04 12.91
CA HIS A 259 -3.40 -16.57 13.81
C HIS A 259 -3.83 -15.39 14.68
N THR A 260 -4.62 -14.48 14.13
CA THR A 260 -4.97 -13.20 14.79
C THR A 260 -6.45 -13.09 15.17
N GLY A 261 -7.29 -14.05 14.77
CA GLY A 261 -8.76 -13.96 14.95
C GLY A 261 -9.44 -12.87 14.10
N ALA A 262 -8.69 -12.19 13.22
CA ALA A 262 -9.21 -11.10 12.42
C ALA A 262 -9.97 -11.61 11.18
N LEU A 263 -11.06 -10.93 10.81
CA LEU A 263 -11.76 -11.17 9.55
C LEU A 263 -10.85 -10.89 8.35
N ALA A 264 -11.03 -11.67 7.29
CA ALA A 264 -10.33 -11.51 6.03
C ALA A 264 -10.52 -10.08 5.47
N THR A 265 -9.42 -9.43 5.10
CA THR A 265 -9.45 -8.11 4.45
C THR A 265 -9.39 -8.29 2.95
N ASN A 266 -10.21 -7.54 2.21
CA ASN A 266 -10.16 -7.52 0.74
C ASN A 266 -8.83 -6.91 0.27
N ASP A 267 -7.99 -7.69 -0.39
CA ASP A 267 -6.65 -7.27 -0.80
C ASP A 267 -6.67 -6.15 -1.86
N ALA A 268 -7.66 -6.16 -2.75
CA ALA A 268 -7.85 -5.08 -3.72
C ALA A 268 -8.20 -3.73 -3.04
N ALA A 269 -8.91 -3.77 -1.89
CA ALA A 269 -9.17 -2.57 -1.09
C ALA A 269 -7.89 -2.04 -0.43
N VAL A 270 -7.00 -2.94 -0.01
CA VAL A 270 -5.69 -2.56 0.53
C VAL A 270 -4.81 -1.90 -0.54
N ASP A 271 -4.76 -2.48 -1.75
CA ASP A 271 -4.04 -1.89 -2.89
C ASP A 271 -4.57 -0.49 -3.22
N ALA A 272 -5.89 -0.35 -3.28
CA ALA A 272 -6.54 0.92 -3.55
C ALA A 272 -6.25 1.96 -2.46
N LEU A 273 -6.26 1.56 -1.18
CA LEU A 273 -5.92 2.41 -0.04
C LEU A 273 -4.46 2.90 -0.12
N PHE A 274 -3.52 1.98 -0.34
CA PHE A 274 -2.10 2.31 -0.39
C PHE A 274 -1.79 3.24 -1.57
N ARG A 275 -2.36 2.96 -2.74
CA ARG A 275 -2.23 3.85 -3.90
C ARG A 275 -2.76 5.24 -3.59
N LYS A 276 -3.96 5.34 -2.99
CA LYS A 276 -4.58 6.62 -2.63
C LYS A 276 -3.79 7.41 -1.60
N ALA A 277 -3.12 6.71 -0.68
CA ALA A 277 -2.27 7.30 0.35
C ALA A 277 -0.86 7.66 -0.15
N GLY A 278 -0.40 7.08 -1.27
CA GLY A 278 0.99 7.18 -1.72
C GLY A 278 1.95 6.24 -1.00
N ILE A 279 1.44 5.15 -0.43
CA ILE A 279 2.23 4.13 0.26
C ILE A 279 2.81 3.14 -0.76
N VAL A 280 4.10 2.88 -0.71
CA VAL A 280 4.74 1.82 -1.52
C VAL A 280 4.40 0.45 -0.96
N ARG A 281 3.62 -0.34 -1.72
CA ARG A 281 3.25 -1.68 -1.32
C ARG A 281 4.39 -2.67 -1.55
N CYS A 282 4.75 -3.40 -0.49
CA CYS A 282 5.74 -4.47 -0.49
C CYS A 282 5.10 -5.81 -0.14
N HIS A 283 5.67 -6.93 -0.64
CA HIS A 283 5.12 -8.27 -0.46
C HIS A 283 5.98 -9.20 0.39
N ASN A 284 7.22 -8.82 0.65
CA ASN A 284 8.16 -9.56 1.50
C ASN A 284 9.13 -8.63 2.22
N ARG A 285 9.82 -9.17 3.25
CA ARG A 285 10.72 -8.37 4.10
C ARG A 285 11.93 -7.80 3.34
N GLN A 286 12.46 -8.53 2.36
CA GLN A 286 13.59 -8.08 1.55
C GLN A 286 13.19 -6.84 0.73
N GLU A 287 12.05 -6.91 0.07
CA GLU A 287 11.49 -5.79 -0.68
C GLU A 287 11.21 -4.57 0.22
N LEU A 288 10.57 -4.78 1.38
CA LEU A 288 10.26 -3.72 2.33
C LEU A 288 11.50 -2.97 2.80
N THR A 289 12.53 -3.70 3.22
CA THR A 289 13.78 -3.10 3.71
C THR A 289 14.59 -2.45 2.59
N THR A 290 14.57 -3.01 1.36
CA THR A 290 15.23 -2.42 0.20
C THR A 290 14.53 -1.12 -0.22
N VAL A 291 13.20 -1.07 -0.25
CA VAL A 291 12.43 0.16 -0.52
C VAL A 291 12.74 1.23 0.52
N CYS A 292 12.78 0.88 1.81
CA CYS A 292 13.20 1.83 2.85
C CYS A 292 14.66 2.28 2.67
N GLY A 293 15.53 1.39 2.21
CA GLY A 293 16.91 1.74 1.81
C GLY A 293 16.94 2.76 0.67
N VAL A 294 16.09 2.60 -0.35
CA VAL A 294 15.96 3.57 -1.44
C VAL A 294 15.50 4.94 -0.91
N PHE A 295 14.54 4.97 0.03
CA PHE A 295 14.07 6.20 0.67
C PHE A 295 15.13 6.94 1.50
N MET A 296 16.14 6.24 1.98
CA MET A 296 17.27 6.85 2.71
C MET A 296 18.28 7.53 1.77
N HIS A 297 18.11 7.42 0.45
CA HIS A 297 18.89 8.14 -0.57
C HIS A 297 18.14 9.40 -1.02
N PRO A 298 18.82 10.33 -1.70
CA PRO A 298 18.15 11.44 -2.36
C PRO A 298 17.05 10.97 -3.32
N GLU A 299 15.98 11.76 -3.46
CA GLU A 299 14.83 11.43 -4.30
C GLU A 299 15.23 11.25 -5.78
N ILE A 300 14.72 10.20 -6.41
CA ILE A 300 14.85 9.93 -7.84
C ILE A 300 13.89 10.85 -8.60
N LYS A 301 14.45 11.85 -9.34
CA LYS A 301 13.65 12.88 -10.01
C LYS A 301 13.27 12.53 -11.45
N GLY A 302 13.85 11.50 -12.02
CA GLY A 302 13.58 11.05 -13.38
C GLY A 302 13.87 9.58 -13.55
N LYS A 303 13.54 9.01 -14.70
CA LYS A 303 13.58 7.56 -14.95
C LYS A 303 14.84 7.03 -15.61
N ARG A 304 15.82 7.90 -15.93
CA ARG A 304 17.01 7.58 -16.74
C ARG A 304 18.19 7.21 -15.84
N CYS A 305 18.57 5.94 -15.89
CA CYS A 305 19.62 5.35 -15.06
C CYS A 305 20.93 5.19 -15.82
N ALA A 306 22.06 5.52 -15.20
CA ALA A 306 23.37 5.02 -15.57
C ALA A 306 23.68 3.76 -14.76
N VAL A 307 23.90 2.63 -15.42
CA VAL A 307 24.37 1.39 -14.80
C VAL A 307 25.88 1.34 -14.93
N ILE A 308 26.60 1.42 -13.81
CA ILE A 308 28.06 1.41 -13.73
C ILE A 308 28.49 0.10 -13.11
N THR A 309 29.38 -0.62 -13.77
CA THR A 309 29.77 -1.96 -13.30
C THR A 309 31.21 -2.33 -13.64
N HIS A 310 31.79 -3.20 -12.82
CA HIS A 310 33.01 -3.93 -13.15
C HIS A 310 32.74 -5.39 -13.60
N ALA A 311 31.45 -5.77 -13.66
CA ALA A 311 31.01 -7.13 -14.01
C ALA A 311 29.77 -7.07 -14.91
N GLY A 312 29.88 -7.52 -16.16
CA GLY A 312 28.83 -7.36 -17.17
C GLY A 312 27.54 -8.12 -16.86
N GLY A 313 27.59 -9.33 -16.31
CA GLY A 313 26.40 -10.17 -16.04
C GLY A 313 25.35 -9.52 -15.15
N PRO A 314 25.71 -9.08 -13.92
CA PRO A 314 24.80 -8.35 -13.04
C PRO A 314 24.21 -7.09 -13.66
N ALA A 315 25.02 -6.36 -14.44
CA ALA A 315 24.54 -5.14 -15.11
C ALA A 315 23.46 -5.42 -16.17
N VAL A 316 23.58 -6.52 -16.91
CA VAL A 316 22.56 -6.95 -17.89
C VAL A 316 21.26 -7.27 -17.17
N MET A 317 21.31 -8.10 -16.09
CA MET A 317 20.13 -8.46 -15.31
C MET A 317 19.44 -7.20 -14.71
N LEU A 318 20.21 -6.26 -14.17
CA LEU A 318 19.65 -5.00 -13.67
C LEU A 318 19.00 -4.18 -14.79
N THR A 319 19.63 -4.10 -15.95
CA THR A 319 19.11 -3.35 -17.11
C THR A 319 17.75 -3.92 -17.55
N ASP A 320 17.62 -5.24 -17.61
CA ASP A 320 16.36 -5.91 -17.94
C ASP A 320 15.27 -5.56 -16.92
N VAL A 321 15.56 -5.67 -15.62
CA VAL A 321 14.62 -5.33 -14.54
C VAL A 321 14.20 -3.86 -14.59
N LEU A 322 15.11 -2.94 -14.79
CA LEU A 322 14.82 -1.50 -14.90
C LEU A 322 13.92 -1.21 -16.11
N SER A 323 14.26 -1.80 -17.27
CA SER A 323 13.50 -1.60 -18.51
C SER A 323 12.09 -2.18 -18.44
N ASP A 324 11.95 -3.41 -17.93
CA ASP A 324 10.67 -4.07 -17.72
C ASP A 324 9.81 -3.31 -16.69
N GLY A 325 10.45 -2.71 -15.70
CA GLY A 325 9.83 -1.85 -14.69
C GLY A 325 9.53 -0.42 -15.14
N GLY A 326 9.76 -0.07 -16.42
CA GLY A 326 9.42 1.24 -16.98
C GLY A 326 10.45 2.34 -16.75
N MET A 327 11.64 2.00 -16.23
CA MET A 327 12.79 2.90 -16.19
C MET A 327 13.52 2.88 -17.54
N GLU A 328 14.41 3.82 -17.74
CA GLU A 328 15.22 3.92 -18.98
C GLU A 328 16.71 3.76 -18.67
N VAL A 329 17.41 3.02 -19.52
CA VAL A 329 18.88 2.91 -19.53
C VAL A 329 19.35 3.43 -20.89
N PRO A 330 19.46 4.77 -21.06
CA PRO A 330 19.74 5.37 -22.36
C PRO A 330 21.16 5.02 -22.87
N PRO A 331 21.34 4.81 -24.18
CA PRO A 331 22.65 4.53 -24.76
C PRO A 331 23.57 5.76 -24.67
N LEU A 332 24.76 5.61 -24.11
CA LEU A 332 25.73 6.70 -23.90
C LEU A 332 26.94 6.65 -24.85
N LYS A 333 27.06 5.61 -25.68
CA LYS A 333 28.23 5.39 -26.54
C LYS A 333 28.54 6.57 -27.45
N ASP A 334 27.51 7.18 -28.01
CA ASP A 334 27.63 8.26 -28.99
C ASP A 334 27.56 9.67 -28.35
N HIS A 335 27.50 9.74 -27.03
CA HIS A 335 27.49 11.01 -26.32
C HIS A 335 28.86 11.73 -26.47
N PRO A 336 28.91 13.08 -26.65
CA PRO A 336 30.14 13.84 -26.88
C PRO A 336 31.23 13.64 -25.82
N ALA A 337 30.87 13.41 -24.56
CA ALA A 337 31.80 13.16 -23.45
C ALA A 337 32.39 11.74 -23.44
N SER A 338 31.75 10.78 -24.09
CA SER A 338 32.10 9.35 -24.00
C SER A 338 33.50 9.01 -24.54
N PRO A 339 34.01 9.60 -25.65
CA PRO A 339 35.38 9.35 -26.09
C PRO A 339 36.44 9.82 -25.08
N ALA A 340 36.22 10.95 -24.40
CA ALA A 340 37.12 11.48 -23.38
C ALA A 340 37.09 10.60 -22.09
N LEU A 341 35.94 10.07 -21.72
CA LEU A 341 35.83 9.11 -20.63
C LEU A 341 36.55 7.81 -20.99
N LEU A 342 36.26 7.23 -22.16
CA LEU A 342 36.85 5.96 -22.59
C LEU A 342 38.40 6.02 -22.63
N ALA A 343 38.98 7.15 -22.98
CA ALA A 343 40.43 7.36 -22.99
C ALA A 343 41.06 7.28 -21.58
N LYS A 344 40.29 7.42 -20.51
CA LYS A 344 40.73 7.30 -19.11
C LYS A 344 40.54 5.89 -18.51
N LEU A 345 39.88 5.00 -19.26
CA LEU A 345 39.60 3.65 -18.82
C LEU A 345 40.58 2.65 -19.46
N PHE A 346 40.66 1.45 -18.91
CA PHE A 346 41.48 0.38 -19.50
C PHE A 346 40.94 -0.08 -20.84
N GLY A 347 41.84 -0.53 -21.73
CA GLY A 347 41.47 -1.10 -23.02
C GLY A 347 40.53 -2.30 -22.82
N GLY A 348 39.41 -2.29 -23.53
CA GLY A 348 38.36 -3.28 -23.39
C GLY A 348 37.15 -2.79 -22.56
N SER A 349 37.26 -1.65 -21.87
CA SER A 349 36.13 -1.02 -21.19
C SER A 349 35.06 -0.55 -22.19
N SER A 350 33.83 -0.37 -21.71
CA SER A 350 32.66 0.12 -22.46
C SER A 350 32.04 1.33 -21.77
N VAL A 351 31.70 2.35 -22.56
CA VAL A 351 30.97 3.54 -22.11
C VAL A 351 29.55 3.60 -22.68
N GLY A 352 29.00 2.42 -23.06
CA GLY A 352 27.75 2.36 -23.79
C GLY A 352 26.46 2.42 -22.92
N ASN A 353 26.57 2.35 -21.63
CA ASN A 353 25.49 2.11 -20.65
C ASN A 353 24.76 0.76 -20.89
N PRO A 354 25.07 -0.29 -20.10
CA PRO A 354 25.96 -0.24 -18.93
C PRO A 354 27.38 0.26 -19.24
N ILE A 355 27.95 1.05 -18.33
CA ILE A 355 29.34 1.48 -18.35
C ILE A 355 30.15 0.39 -17.65
N ASP A 356 30.88 -0.43 -18.42
CA ASP A 356 31.69 -1.52 -17.90
C ASP A 356 33.16 -1.15 -17.92
N PHE A 357 33.78 -1.02 -16.73
CA PHE A 357 35.20 -0.65 -16.59
C PHE A 357 36.08 -1.80 -16.14
N LEU A 358 35.61 -3.04 -16.39
CA LEU A 358 36.30 -4.31 -16.21
C LEU A 358 36.53 -4.72 -14.74
N ALA A 359 36.73 -6.03 -14.52
CA ALA A 359 37.01 -6.58 -13.19
C ALA A 359 38.29 -6.05 -12.53
N THR A 360 39.17 -5.48 -13.29
CA THR A 360 40.44 -4.86 -12.84
C THR A 360 40.33 -3.33 -12.67
N GLY A 361 39.11 -2.79 -12.83
CA GLY A 361 38.86 -1.36 -12.70
C GLY A 361 39.22 -0.82 -11.32
N THR A 362 39.75 0.40 -11.31
CA THR A 362 40.28 1.06 -10.12
C THR A 362 39.29 2.07 -9.54
N ALA A 363 39.51 2.49 -8.29
CA ALA A 363 38.77 3.58 -7.67
C ALA A 363 38.87 4.88 -8.50
N GLU A 364 40.07 5.20 -9.04
CA GLU A 364 40.27 6.38 -9.90
C GLU A 364 39.38 6.35 -11.14
N GLN A 365 39.33 5.20 -11.83
CA GLN A 365 38.48 5.03 -13.02
C GLN A 365 36.98 5.15 -12.68
N LEU A 366 36.55 4.57 -11.58
CA LEU A 366 35.18 4.75 -11.08
C LEU A 366 34.89 6.23 -10.78
N GLY A 367 35.85 6.94 -10.21
CA GLY A 367 35.78 8.38 -9.99
C GLY A 367 35.53 9.17 -11.29
N TYR A 368 36.30 8.88 -12.36
CA TYR A 368 36.10 9.50 -13.66
C TYR A 368 34.72 9.22 -14.25
N ILE A 369 34.22 7.99 -14.09
CA ILE A 369 32.88 7.62 -14.57
C ILE A 369 31.80 8.39 -13.82
N ILE A 370 31.85 8.40 -12.48
CA ILE A 370 30.85 9.10 -11.65
C ILE A 370 30.87 10.60 -11.94
N ASP A 371 32.05 11.21 -12.07
CA ASP A 371 32.20 12.64 -12.40
C ASP A 371 31.64 12.98 -13.79
N THR A 372 31.81 12.10 -14.76
CA THR A 372 31.22 12.27 -16.09
C THR A 372 29.69 12.12 -16.05
N VAL A 373 29.19 11.15 -15.31
CA VAL A 373 27.72 11.00 -15.11
C VAL A 373 27.10 12.21 -14.41
N GLU A 374 27.79 12.74 -13.40
CA GLU A 374 27.31 13.91 -12.65
C GLU A 374 27.30 15.19 -13.49
N ASN A 375 28.38 15.44 -14.26
CA ASN A 375 28.64 16.76 -14.83
C ASN A 375 28.41 16.86 -16.36
N GLU A 376 28.44 15.74 -17.08
CA GLU A 376 28.42 15.74 -18.55
C GLU A 376 27.20 15.02 -19.14
N TYR A 377 26.68 13.97 -18.47
CA TYR A 377 25.51 13.20 -18.97
C TYR A 377 24.20 13.79 -18.46
N ASP A 378 23.75 14.89 -19.06
CA ASP A 378 22.49 15.57 -18.65
C ASP A 378 21.23 14.68 -18.80
N GLU A 379 21.31 13.67 -19.67
CA GLU A 379 20.23 12.69 -19.86
C GLU A 379 20.15 11.64 -18.75
N ILE A 380 21.04 11.65 -17.75
CA ILE A 380 21.02 10.72 -16.63
C ILE A 380 20.45 11.40 -15.37
N ASP A 381 19.51 10.75 -14.72
CA ASP A 381 18.85 11.25 -13.51
C ASP A 381 19.43 10.64 -12.22
N PHE A 382 19.89 9.39 -12.27
CA PHE A 382 20.53 8.67 -11.15
C PHE A 382 21.46 7.58 -11.66
N SER A 383 22.26 6.98 -10.77
CA SER A 383 23.14 5.86 -11.12
C SER A 383 23.04 4.70 -10.14
N VAL A 384 23.27 3.49 -10.63
CA VAL A 384 23.51 2.29 -9.84
C VAL A 384 24.93 1.83 -10.10
N VAL A 385 25.72 1.68 -9.02
CA VAL A 385 27.10 1.24 -9.08
C VAL A 385 27.22 -0.17 -8.52
N ILE A 386 27.54 -1.13 -9.38
CA ILE A 386 27.74 -2.53 -9.02
C ILE A 386 29.24 -2.80 -8.90
N PHE A 387 29.71 -3.10 -7.67
CA PHE A 387 31.11 -3.38 -7.43
C PHE A 387 31.30 -4.49 -6.38
N GLY A 388 31.64 -5.69 -6.82
CA GLY A 388 31.97 -6.82 -5.97
C GLY A 388 33.48 -7.05 -5.87
N SER A 389 33.89 -8.23 -5.43
CA SER A 389 35.29 -8.67 -5.35
C SER A 389 35.48 -10.05 -5.96
N PRO A 390 36.40 -10.20 -6.90
CA PRO A 390 36.85 -11.52 -7.36
C PRO A 390 37.76 -12.23 -6.34
N GLY A 391 38.04 -11.62 -5.18
CA GLY A 391 38.94 -12.15 -4.15
C GLY A 391 40.42 -11.91 -4.39
N LEU A 392 40.79 -11.03 -5.32
CA LEU A 392 42.18 -10.77 -5.71
C LEU A 392 42.81 -9.57 -4.97
N PHE A 393 42.00 -8.59 -4.59
CA PHE A 393 42.42 -7.35 -3.93
C PHE A 393 41.32 -6.77 -3.06
N SER A 394 41.70 -5.84 -2.16
CA SER A 394 40.75 -5.13 -1.30
C SER A 394 39.89 -4.16 -2.11
N ASN A 395 38.63 -4.04 -1.75
CA ASN A 395 37.68 -3.09 -2.35
C ASN A 395 37.65 -1.76 -1.55
N LYS A 396 38.50 -1.59 -0.52
CA LYS A 396 38.41 -0.45 0.40
C LYS A 396 38.48 0.90 -0.31
N GLU A 397 39.43 1.08 -1.22
CA GLU A 397 39.60 2.36 -1.96
C GLU A 397 38.38 2.71 -2.80
N VAL A 398 37.74 1.69 -3.40
CA VAL A 398 36.50 1.87 -4.19
C VAL A 398 35.32 2.26 -3.32
N TYR A 399 35.18 1.60 -2.15
CA TYR A 399 34.07 1.89 -1.24
C TYR A 399 34.26 3.23 -0.52
N ASP A 400 35.48 3.62 -0.22
CA ASP A 400 35.81 4.96 0.30
C ASP A 400 35.49 6.06 -0.72
N LEU A 401 35.82 5.84 -2.00
CA LEU A 401 35.44 6.75 -3.07
C LEU A 401 33.92 6.85 -3.24
N LEU A 402 33.21 5.72 -3.22
CA LEU A 402 31.74 5.72 -3.28
C LEU A 402 31.12 6.54 -2.14
N ASP A 403 31.62 6.37 -0.91
CA ASP A 403 31.19 7.18 0.24
C ASP A 403 31.40 8.67 0.01
N GLU A 404 32.54 9.06 -0.54
CA GLU A 404 32.85 10.46 -0.88
C GLU A 404 31.94 11.00 -1.97
N LYS A 405 31.76 10.25 -3.08
CA LYS A 405 30.90 10.67 -4.19
C LYS A 405 29.44 10.77 -3.79
N MET A 406 28.94 9.87 -2.97
CA MET A 406 27.58 9.93 -2.42
C MET A 406 27.33 11.14 -1.52
N LYS A 407 28.37 11.78 -0.96
CA LYS A 407 28.26 13.03 -0.21
C LYS A 407 28.21 14.27 -1.10
N THR A 408 28.84 14.21 -2.26
CA THR A 408 29.12 15.39 -3.10
C THR A 408 28.26 15.47 -4.35
N CYS A 409 27.87 14.33 -4.93
CA CYS A 409 27.03 14.29 -6.14
C CYS A 409 25.58 14.65 -5.82
N LYS A 410 24.93 15.34 -6.76
CA LYS A 410 23.52 15.72 -6.70
C LYS A 410 22.61 14.61 -7.23
N LYS A 411 23.08 13.87 -8.24
CA LYS A 411 22.38 12.71 -8.78
C LYS A 411 22.50 11.55 -7.79
N PRO A 412 21.39 10.89 -7.41
CA PRO A 412 21.44 9.75 -6.50
C PRO A 412 22.35 8.63 -7.01
N ILE A 413 23.16 8.08 -6.11
CA ILE A 413 24.02 6.92 -6.38
C ILE A 413 23.57 5.77 -5.47
N PHE A 414 23.19 4.63 -6.06
CA PHE A 414 22.78 3.43 -5.35
C PHE A 414 23.89 2.37 -5.44
N PRO A 415 24.58 2.06 -4.33
CA PRO A 415 25.67 1.10 -4.32
C PRO A 415 25.15 -0.34 -4.22
N VAL A 416 25.50 -1.19 -5.18
CA VAL A 416 25.30 -2.64 -5.13
C VAL A 416 26.64 -3.29 -4.84
N LEU A 417 26.81 -3.77 -3.59
CA LEU A 417 28.05 -4.41 -3.12
C LEU A 417 27.77 -5.88 -2.78
N PRO A 418 27.79 -6.80 -3.80
CA PRO A 418 27.27 -8.16 -3.64
C PRO A 418 28.21 -9.10 -2.90
N SER A 419 29.50 -8.75 -2.74
CA SER A 419 30.51 -9.66 -2.16
C SER A 419 30.53 -9.67 -0.63
N ILE A 420 29.37 -9.92 -0.02
CA ILE A 420 29.15 -9.87 1.45
C ILE A 420 29.98 -10.90 2.26
N ILE A 421 30.67 -11.81 1.61
CA ILE A 421 31.56 -12.81 2.23
C ILE A 421 33.02 -12.40 2.04
N ASN A 422 33.43 -12.18 0.78
CA ASN A 422 34.84 -11.95 0.43
C ASN A 422 35.40 -10.63 0.99
N VAL A 423 34.58 -9.59 1.04
CA VAL A 423 34.98 -8.24 1.50
C VAL A 423 34.02 -7.74 2.59
N LYS A 424 33.68 -8.63 3.51
CA LYS A 424 32.74 -8.36 4.60
C LYS A 424 33.16 -7.16 5.46
N ASP A 425 34.44 -7.04 5.76
CA ASP A 425 34.95 -5.99 6.63
C ASP A 425 34.87 -4.62 5.96
N GLU A 426 35.16 -4.55 4.65
CA GLU A 426 35.04 -3.33 3.86
C GLU A 426 33.56 -2.90 3.69
N ILE A 427 32.64 -3.85 3.54
CA ILE A 427 31.19 -3.56 3.52
C ILE A 427 30.75 -3.06 4.89
N ASN A 428 31.18 -3.68 5.98
CA ASN A 428 30.89 -3.24 7.35
C ASN A 428 31.44 -1.83 7.62
N ASP A 429 32.66 -1.52 7.14
CA ASP A 429 33.22 -0.17 7.22
C ASP A 429 32.36 0.85 6.44
N PHE A 430 31.93 0.51 5.23
CA PHE A 430 31.02 1.33 4.42
C PHE A 430 29.67 1.59 5.12
N ILE A 431 29.07 0.55 5.68
CA ILE A 431 27.82 0.65 6.47
C ILE A 431 28.03 1.51 7.73
N SER A 432 29.18 1.39 8.41
CA SER A 432 29.51 2.15 9.61
C SER A 432 29.55 3.66 9.37
N LYS A 433 29.84 4.08 8.13
CA LYS A 433 29.80 5.48 7.67
C LYS A 433 28.35 6.00 7.46
N GLY A 434 27.34 5.19 7.75
CA GLY A 434 25.93 5.52 7.59
C GLY A 434 25.39 5.27 6.18
N ARG A 435 26.05 4.41 5.42
CA ARG A 435 25.61 4.03 4.07
C ARG A 435 24.76 2.77 4.08
N ILE A 436 23.88 2.69 3.10
CA ILE A 436 23.07 1.50 2.82
C ILE A 436 23.78 0.68 1.74
N ASN A 437 23.93 -0.62 1.96
CA ASN A 437 24.35 -1.57 0.94
C ASN A 437 23.13 -2.28 0.34
N PHE A 438 23.09 -2.39 -0.98
CA PHE A 438 22.15 -3.24 -1.69
C PHE A 438 22.90 -4.49 -2.18
N PRO A 439 22.72 -5.66 -1.54
CA PRO A 439 23.53 -6.85 -1.89
C PRO A 439 23.13 -7.52 -3.20
N GLU A 440 21.99 -7.12 -3.80
CA GLU A 440 21.44 -7.77 -4.99
C GLU A 440 20.79 -6.73 -5.92
N GLU A 441 21.27 -6.68 -7.16
CA GLU A 441 20.93 -5.65 -8.14
C GLU A 441 19.48 -5.70 -8.62
N CYS A 442 18.92 -6.89 -8.84
CA CYS A 442 17.54 -7.04 -9.34
C CYS A 442 16.52 -6.65 -8.27
N VAL A 443 16.81 -6.94 -7.01
CA VAL A 443 15.94 -6.52 -5.88
C VAL A 443 15.95 -5.00 -5.75
N LEU A 444 17.13 -4.38 -5.89
CA LEU A 444 17.23 -2.92 -5.93
C LEU A 444 16.49 -2.32 -7.13
N GLY A 445 16.68 -2.89 -8.32
CA GLY A 445 16.01 -2.44 -9.55
C GLY A 445 14.49 -2.45 -9.40
N ASN A 446 13.92 -3.53 -8.88
CA ASN A 446 12.50 -3.63 -8.59
C ASN A 446 12.03 -2.61 -7.55
N ALA A 447 12.82 -2.37 -6.50
CA ALA A 447 12.49 -1.37 -5.48
C ALA A 447 12.50 0.05 -6.07
N ILE A 448 13.48 0.40 -6.89
CA ILE A 448 13.55 1.69 -7.60
C ILE A 448 12.30 1.87 -8.48
N CYS A 449 11.94 0.88 -9.28
CA CYS A 449 10.74 0.93 -10.13
C CYS A 449 9.46 1.16 -9.30
N LYS A 450 9.30 0.43 -8.20
CA LYS A 450 8.14 0.61 -7.31
C LYS A 450 8.07 1.99 -6.68
N VAL A 451 9.18 2.48 -6.16
CA VAL A 451 9.25 3.84 -5.58
C VAL A 451 8.89 4.89 -6.60
N TYR A 452 9.48 4.80 -7.80
CA TYR A 452 9.26 5.78 -8.86
C TYR A 452 7.81 5.79 -9.37
N HIS A 453 7.19 4.62 -9.52
CA HIS A 453 5.83 4.48 -10.06
C HIS A 453 4.72 4.54 -8.99
N THR A 454 5.05 4.62 -7.71
CA THR A 454 4.04 4.84 -6.68
C THR A 454 3.48 6.26 -6.82
N PRO A 455 2.17 6.45 -7.03
CA PRO A 455 1.59 7.76 -7.24
C PRO A 455 1.72 8.63 -5.97
N LYS A 456 1.77 9.94 -6.16
CA LYS A 456 1.66 10.88 -5.04
C LYS A 456 0.29 10.73 -4.36
N PRO A 457 0.19 11.05 -3.07
CA PRO A 457 -1.06 11.00 -2.34
C PRO A 457 -2.17 11.80 -3.03
N GLN A 458 -3.37 11.23 -3.15
CA GLN A 458 -4.51 11.95 -3.68
C GLN A 458 -4.97 13.03 -2.67
N PRO A 459 -5.42 14.21 -3.10
CA PRO A 459 -5.95 15.23 -2.21
C PRO A 459 -7.10 14.70 -1.35
N GLU A 460 -7.28 15.26 -0.15
CA GLU A 460 -8.41 14.90 0.71
C GLU A 460 -9.75 15.33 0.11
N GLN A 461 -9.78 16.53 -0.44
CA GLN A 461 -10.93 17.05 -1.16
C GLN A 461 -10.65 17.01 -2.66
N VAL A 462 -11.52 16.35 -3.40
CA VAL A 462 -11.45 16.22 -4.85
C VAL A 462 -12.71 16.79 -5.49
N GLU A 463 -12.55 17.42 -6.63
CA GLU A 463 -13.70 17.86 -7.44
C GLU A 463 -14.27 16.66 -8.20
N LEU A 464 -15.53 16.37 -7.93
CA LEU A 464 -16.30 15.35 -8.64
C LEU A 464 -17.26 16.00 -9.64
N PRO A 465 -17.71 15.28 -10.68
CA PRO A 465 -18.74 15.76 -11.59
C PRO A 465 -20.00 16.17 -10.82
N GLN A 466 -20.64 17.24 -11.28
CA GLN A 466 -21.92 17.66 -10.72
C GLN A 466 -23.00 16.63 -11.02
N ILE A 467 -23.77 16.27 -9.98
CA ILE A 467 -24.87 15.30 -10.01
C ILE A 467 -26.08 15.88 -9.29
N ASP A 468 -27.28 15.40 -9.61
CA ASP A 468 -28.50 15.79 -8.91
C ASP A 468 -28.69 14.96 -7.62
N VAL A 469 -27.99 15.38 -6.56
CA VAL A 469 -28.02 14.72 -5.24
C VAL A 469 -29.45 14.64 -4.69
N ALA A 470 -30.26 15.68 -4.87
CA ALA A 470 -31.63 15.70 -4.36
C ALA A 470 -32.51 14.64 -5.06
N ARG A 471 -32.34 14.45 -6.37
CA ARG A 471 -33.02 13.43 -7.14
C ARG A 471 -32.56 12.02 -6.76
N ILE A 472 -31.26 11.81 -6.58
CA ILE A 472 -30.67 10.57 -6.10
C ILE A 472 -31.24 10.19 -4.74
N ARG A 473 -31.24 11.10 -3.77
CA ARG A 473 -31.75 10.82 -2.43
C ARG A 473 -33.24 10.48 -2.44
N ARG A 474 -34.09 11.22 -3.16
CA ARG A 474 -35.51 10.88 -3.30
C ARG A 474 -35.73 9.48 -3.88
N THR A 475 -34.90 9.06 -4.83
CA THR A 475 -34.99 7.72 -5.42
C THR A 475 -34.61 6.66 -4.39
N ILE A 476 -33.45 6.80 -3.73
CA ILE A 476 -32.99 5.86 -2.68
C ILE A 476 -34.01 5.74 -1.55
N ASP A 477 -34.56 6.86 -1.08
CA ASP A 477 -35.48 6.88 0.07
C ASP A 477 -36.80 6.10 -0.22
N ARG A 478 -37.29 6.14 -1.47
CA ARG A 478 -38.49 5.41 -1.87
C ARG A 478 -38.28 3.93 -2.18
N CYS A 479 -37.05 3.54 -2.58
CA CYS A 479 -36.73 2.17 -2.94
C CYS A 479 -36.68 1.24 -1.71
N LYS A 480 -36.99 -0.03 -1.90
CA LYS A 480 -36.81 -1.10 -0.91
C LYS A 480 -35.39 -1.65 -1.00
N GLU A 481 -34.91 -2.26 0.08
CA GLU A 481 -33.67 -3.03 0.06
C GLU A 481 -33.70 -4.13 -0.99
N GLY A 482 -32.53 -4.46 -1.55
CA GLY A 482 -32.36 -5.45 -2.60
C GLY A 482 -32.02 -4.83 -3.95
N TYR A 483 -32.17 -5.60 -5.02
CA TYR A 483 -31.94 -5.12 -6.37
C TYR A 483 -33.06 -4.15 -6.80
N LEU A 484 -32.63 -3.03 -7.42
CA LEU A 484 -33.54 -2.00 -7.88
C LEU A 484 -34.25 -2.42 -9.18
N GLU A 485 -35.50 -1.97 -9.31
CA GLU A 485 -36.24 -2.05 -10.55
C GLU A 485 -35.62 -1.16 -11.65
N ILE A 486 -35.85 -1.51 -12.92
CA ILE A 486 -35.29 -0.81 -14.08
C ILE A 486 -35.54 0.70 -14.04
N ALA A 487 -36.76 1.10 -13.69
CA ALA A 487 -37.14 2.52 -13.62
C ALA A 487 -36.31 3.26 -12.53
N ASP A 488 -36.05 2.62 -11.37
CA ASP A 488 -35.34 3.24 -10.27
C ASP A 488 -33.84 3.35 -10.53
N TYR A 489 -33.18 2.30 -11.05
CA TYR A 489 -31.78 2.43 -11.39
C TYR A 489 -31.55 3.37 -12.58
N ASN A 490 -32.43 3.41 -13.56
CA ASN A 490 -32.36 4.40 -14.65
C ASN A 490 -32.44 5.83 -14.11
N GLU A 491 -33.33 6.07 -13.13
CA GLU A 491 -33.45 7.37 -12.46
C GLU A 491 -32.16 7.78 -11.74
N LEU A 492 -31.50 6.83 -11.08
CA LEU A 492 -30.19 7.07 -10.43
C LEU A 492 -29.11 7.39 -11.45
N LEU A 493 -29.02 6.62 -12.54
CA LEU A 493 -28.05 6.85 -13.61
C LEU A 493 -28.24 8.23 -14.26
N ASP A 494 -29.50 8.60 -14.60
CA ASP A 494 -29.81 9.90 -15.18
C ASP A 494 -29.49 11.06 -14.22
N ALA A 495 -29.81 10.91 -12.92
CA ALA A 495 -29.51 11.90 -11.90
C ALA A 495 -28.00 12.08 -11.64
N ALA A 496 -27.23 11.02 -11.83
CA ALA A 496 -25.77 11.05 -11.76
C ALA A 496 -25.12 11.52 -13.09
N GLY A 497 -25.89 11.67 -14.16
CA GLY A 497 -25.40 11.98 -15.51
C GLY A 497 -24.58 10.84 -16.11
N ILE A 498 -24.84 9.60 -15.69
CA ILE A 498 -24.23 8.40 -16.26
C ILE A 498 -24.96 8.07 -17.57
N SER A 499 -24.20 8.02 -18.66
CA SER A 499 -24.75 7.72 -19.97
C SER A 499 -25.32 6.31 -20.05
N ARG A 500 -26.54 6.17 -20.43
CA ARG A 500 -27.21 4.88 -20.65
C ARG A 500 -27.92 4.83 -21.99
N LYS A 501 -28.16 3.62 -22.46
CA LYS A 501 -28.97 3.42 -23.67
C LYS A 501 -30.36 4.06 -23.51
N LYS A 502 -30.84 4.69 -24.55
CA LYS A 502 -32.25 5.14 -24.62
C LYS A 502 -33.10 3.99 -25.13
N SER A 503 -33.78 3.32 -24.21
CA SER A 503 -34.67 2.21 -24.53
C SER A 503 -36.10 2.53 -24.18
N ILE A 504 -37.03 1.81 -24.84
CA ILE A 504 -38.44 1.80 -24.51
C ILE A 504 -38.87 0.37 -24.19
N GLU A 505 -39.77 0.21 -23.25
CA GLU A 505 -40.43 -1.04 -22.97
C GLU A 505 -41.84 -0.98 -23.56
N VAL A 506 -42.18 -1.93 -24.42
CA VAL A 506 -43.47 -1.98 -25.09
C VAL A 506 -44.16 -3.35 -24.89
N SER A 507 -45.42 -3.32 -24.54
CA SER A 507 -46.29 -4.52 -24.41
C SER A 507 -47.20 -4.72 -25.57
N LYS A 508 -47.26 -3.77 -26.50
CA LYS A 508 -48.09 -3.81 -27.72
C LYS A 508 -47.24 -3.67 -28.98
N LYS A 509 -47.60 -4.41 -29.99
CA LYS A 509 -46.91 -4.40 -31.29
C LYS A 509 -46.95 -3.06 -31.97
N GLU A 510 -48.08 -2.34 -31.85
CA GLU A 510 -48.27 -1.01 -32.43
C GLU A 510 -47.25 -0.02 -31.90
N ASP A 511 -46.97 -0.07 -30.58
CA ASP A 511 -46.00 0.78 -29.90
C ASP A 511 -44.56 0.42 -30.34
N ALA A 512 -44.26 -0.87 -30.51
CA ALA A 512 -42.98 -1.34 -31.04
C ALA A 512 -42.73 -0.82 -32.47
N LEU A 513 -43.72 -0.88 -33.34
CA LEU A 513 -43.63 -0.36 -34.70
C LEU A 513 -43.56 1.16 -34.74
N ALA A 514 -44.27 1.86 -33.86
CA ALA A 514 -44.19 3.31 -33.72
C ALA A 514 -42.76 3.76 -33.32
N PHE A 515 -42.20 3.16 -32.29
CA PHE A 515 -40.83 3.42 -31.88
C PHE A 515 -39.81 3.12 -32.99
N ALA A 516 -39.94 1.98 -33.68
CA ALA A 516 -39.03 1.62 -34.75
C ALA A 516 -39.07 2.64 -35.91
N LYS A 517 -40.24 3.23 -36.20
CA LYS A 517 -40.37 4.34 -37.16
C LYS A 517 -39.75 5.63 -36.66
N GLU A 518 -40.00 5.98 -35.42
CA GLU A 518 -39.47 7.20 -34.76
C GLU A 518 -37.93 7.24 -34.78
N VAL A 519 -37.28 6.13 -34.47
CA VAL A 519 -35.81 6.03 -34.45
C VAL A 519 -35.20 5.77 -35.83
N GLY A 520 -36.02 5.61 -36.87
CA GLY A 520 -35.58 5.37 -38.25
C GLY A 520 -34.95 3.99 -38.46
N CYS A 521 -35.57 2.94 -37.90
CA CYS A 521 -35.09 1.56 -38.05
C CYS A 521 -34.76 1.21 -39.51
N SER A 522 -33.51 0.90 -39.78
CA SER A 522 -32.97 0.62 -41.12
C SER A 522 -31.68 -0.21 -41.02
N LYS A 523 -31.05 -0.48 -42.16
CA LYS A 523 -29.72 -1.11 -42.18
C LYS A 523 -28.63 -0.28 -41.48
N ASP A 524 -28.78 1.05 -41.48
CA ASP A 524 -27.83 1.98 -40.87
C ASP A 524 -28.15 2.25 -39.38
N VAL A 525 -29.42 2.03 -38.99
CA VAL A 525 -29.89 2.16 -37.59
C VAL A 525 -30.61 0.87 -37.20
N PRO A 526 -29.90 -0.25 -37.04
CA PRO A 526 -30.50 -1.50 -36.59
C PRO A 526 -30.95 -1.39 -35.14
N LEU A 527 -32.00 -2.14 -34.77
CA LEU A 527 -32.50 -2.22 -33.41
C LEU A 527 -32.04 -3.50 -32.70
N VAL A 528 -32.01 -3.41 -31.39
CA VAL A 528 -31.97 -4.54 -30.45
C VAL A 528 -33.36 -4.68 -29.85
N MET A 529 -33.86 -5.92 -29.77
CA MET A 529 -35.11 -6.27 -29.09
C MET A 529 -34.82 -7.33 -28.02
N LYS A 530 -35.26 -7.11 -26.79
CA LYS A 530 -35.03 -8.03 -25.65
C LYS A 530 -36.34 -8.27 -24.88
N VAL A 531 -36.54 -9.49 -24.39
CA VAL A 531 -37.66 -9.79 -23.49
C VAL A 531 -37.48 -9.10 -22.13
N VAL A 532 -38.59 -8.68 -21.54
CA VAL A 532 -38.69 -8.20 -20.16
C VAL A 532 -39.52 -9.21 -19.38
N GLY A 533 -38.96 -9.71 -18.24
CA GLY A 533 -39.54 -10.76 -17.41
C GLY A 533 -38.54 -11.85 -17.07
N PRO A 534 -38.05 -12.66 -18.00
CA PRO A 534 -37.08 -13.71 -17.78
C PRO A 534 -35.73 -13.20 -17.24
N LEU A 535 -35.19 -13.91 -16.25
CA LEU A 535 -33.90 -13.56 -15.59
C LEU A 535 -32.70 -13.74 -16.52
N HIS A 536 -32.68 -14.82 -17.34
CA HIS A 536 -31.59 -15.16 -18.25
C HIS A 536 -32.07 -15.02 -19.70
N LYS A 537 -32.13 -13.77 -20.16
CA LYS A 537 -32.74 -13.40 -21.47
C LYS A 537 -32.09 -14.12 -22.67
N SER A 538 -30.76 -14.28 -22.64
CA SER A 538 -30.03 -14.94 -23.75
C SER A 538 -30.27 -16.44 -23.78
N ASP A 539 -30.38 -17.12 -22.64
CA ASP A 539 -30.54 -18.58 -22.54
C ASP A 539 -31.90 -19.05 -23.12
N VAL A 540 -32.91 -18.17 -23.02
CA VAL A 540 -34.27 -18.44 -23.55
C VAL A 540 -34.45 -17.93 -24.98
N GLY A 541 -33.39 -17.48 -25.65
CA GLY A 541 -33.52 -16.88 -26.97
C GLY A 541 -34.27 -15.54 -26.98
N GLY A 542 -34.26 -14.85 -25.85
CA GLY A 542 -35.01 -13.61 -25.60
C GLY A 542 -34.31 -12.33 -26.09
N VAL A 543 -33.24 -12.43 -26.87
CA VAL A 543 -32.48 -11.29 -27.43
C VAL A 543 -32.40 -11.42 -28.94
N THR A 544 -32.80 -10.37 -29.66
CA THR A 544 -32.61 -10.24 -31.11
C THR A 544 -31.78 -9.01 -31.41
N LEU A 545 -30.69 -9.21 -32.14
CA LEU A 545 -29.78 -8.15 -32.59
C LEU A 545 -30.00 -7.88 -34.08
N ASN A 546 -29.55 -6.73 -34.55
CA ASN A 546 -29.55 -6.39 -35.98
C ASN A 546 -30.94 -6.40 -36.65
N VAL A 547 -31.97 -5.96 -35.96
CA VAL A 547 -33.33 -5.79 -36.53
C VAL A 547 -33.34 -4.53 -37.40
N LYS A 548 -33.49 -4.69 -38.71
CA LYS A 548 -33.20 -3.65 -39.73
C LYS A 548 -34.40 -3.10 -40.46
N ASP A 549 -35.59 -3.63 -40.21
CA ASP A 549 -36.82 -3.23 -40.90
C ASP A 549 -38.05 -3.51 -40.04
N LEU A 550 -39.18 -2.87 -40.40
CA LEU A 550 -40.42 -2.95 -39.63
C LEU A 550 -41.08 -4.34 -39.67
N ASP A 551 -40.89 -5.08 -40.76
CA ASP A 551 -41.44 -6.44 -40.88
C ASP A 551 -40.75 -7.39 -39.93
N THR A 552 -39.43 -7.25 -39.80
CA THR A 552 -38.62 -7.98 -38.81
C THR A 552 -39.00 -7.56 -37.38
N VAL A 553 -39.19 -6.27 -37.10
CA VAL A 553 -39.69 -5.80 -35.79
C VAL A 553 -41.01 -6.48 -35.45
N SER A 554 -41.97 -6.53 -36.39
CA SER A 554 -43.27 -7.14 -36.18
C SER A 554 -43.17 -8.64 -35.83
N LYS A 555 -42.37 -9.41 -36.59
CA LYS A 555 -42.19 -10.85 -36.42
C LYS A 555 -41.47 -11.17 -35.11
N GLU A 556 -40.39 -10.42 -34.81
CA GLU A 556 -39.61 -10.63 -33.62
C GLU A 556 -40.36 -10.21 -32.36
N PHE A 557 -41.19 -9.19 -32.42
CA PHE A 557 -42.07 -8.82 -31.30
C PHE A 557 -42.99 -9.99 -30.93
N ASP A 558 -43.68 -10.60 -31.89
CA ASP A 558 -44.54 -11.75 -31.63
C ASP A 558 -43.78 -12.95 -31.09
N ARG A 559 -42.61 -13.23 -31.63
CA ARG A 559 -41.73 -14.30 -31.17
C ARG A 559 -41.28 -14.08 -29.72
N LEU A 560 -40.83 -12.89 -29.39
CA LEU A 560 -40.32 -12.55 -28.05
C LEU A 560 -41.45 -12.54 -27.02
N MET A 561 -42.62 -11.99 -27.35
CA MET A 561 -43.78 -12.00 -26.44
C MET A 561 -44.36 -13.42 -26.20
N ALA A 562 -44.06 -14.38 -27.07
CA ALA A 562 -44.45 -15.78 -26.88
C ALA A 562 -43.51 -16.56 -25.91
N ILE A 563 -42.37 -15.99 -25.52
CA ILE A 563 -41.45 -16.60 -24.56
C ILE A 563 -42.11 -16.53 -23.15
N LYS A 564 -42.06 -17.68 -22.45
CA LYS A 564 -42.67 -17.82 -21.14
C LYS A 564 -42.16 -16.72 -20.17
N ASP A 565 -43.08 -16.20 -19.35
CA ASP A 565 -42.86 -15.15 -18.35
C ASP A 565 -42.48 -13.76 -18.94
N THR A 566 -42.58 -13.56 -20.27
CA THR A 566 -42.38 -12.26 -20.90
C THR A 566 -43.68 -11.42 -20.84
N TYR A 567 -43.55 -10.19 -20.32
CA TYR A 567 -44.67 -9.25 -20.25
C TYR A 567 -44.47 -7.97 -21.11
N ALA A 568 -43.25 -7.71 -21.59
CA ALA A 568 -42.91 -6.61 -22.48
C ALA A 568 -41.67 -6.94 -23.31
N VAL A 569 -41.40 -6.15 -24.32
CA VAL A 569 -40.17 -6.15 -25.13
C VAL A 569 -39.45 -4.83 -24.93
N GLU A 570 -38.23 -4.84 -24.52
CA GLU A 570 -37.33 -3.69 -24.50
C GLU A 570 -36.72 -3.50 -25.89
N MET A 571 -36.78 -2.28 -26.42
CA MET A 571 -36.23 -1.94 -27.73
C MET A 571 -35.33 -0.71 -27.66
N TYR A 572 -34.21 -0.73 -28.39
CA TYR A 572 -33.29 0.40 -28.51
C TYR A 572 -32.44 0.30 -29.78
N PRO A 573 -31.95 1.44 -30.35
CA PRO A 573 -30.97 1.42 -31.43
C PRO A 573 -29.71 0.64 -31.02
N MET A 574 -29.23 -0.19 -31.93
CA MET A 574 -28.01 -0.97 -31.67
C MET A 574 -26.82 -0.03 -31.52
N LEU A 575 -26.08 -0.23 -30.44
CA LEU A 575 -24.86 0.49 -30.17
C LEU A 575 -23.66 -0.35 -30.59
N ASP A 576 -22.61 0.30 -31.05
CA ASP A 576 -21.31 -0.28 -31.40
C ASP A 576 -20.22 0.21 -30.45
N GLY A 577 -19.15 -0.53 -30.36
CA GLY A 577 -17.99 -0.13 -29.57
C GLY A 577 -17.29 -1.28 -28.86
N THR A 578 -16.25 -0.95 -28.16
CA THR A 578 -15.51 -1.88 -27.30
C THR A 578 -16.24 -2.06 -25.97
N ASP A 579 -16.36 -3.31 -25.52
CA ASP A 579 -16.92 -3.62 -24.21
C ASP A 579 -15.98 -3.09 -23.12
N VAL A 580 -16.49 -2.22 -22.28
CA VAL A 580 -15.83 -1.71 -21.07
C VAL A 580 -16.73 -1.92 -19.87
N TYR A 581 -16.17 -1.83 -18.69
CA TYR A 581 -16.80 -2.18 -17.43
C TYR A 581 -16.62 -1.11 -16.36
N ILE A 582 -17.68 -0.80 -15.61
CA ILE A 582 -17.63 -0.05 -14.35
C ILE A 582 -18.52 -0.74 -13.34
N GLY A 583 -17.95 -1.05 -12.17
CA GLY A 583 -18.70 -1.59 -11.02
C GLY A 583 -18.33 -0.86 -9.74
N ALA A 584 -19.17 -1.02 -8.70
CA ALA A 584 -18.86 -0.55 -7.37
C ALA A 584 -19.36 -1.54 -6.32
N ILE A 585 -18.57 -1.74 -5.27
CA ILE A 585 -18.91 -2.60 -4.14
C ILE A 585 -18.58 -1.85 -2.85
N LYS A 586 -19.51 -1.89 -1.89
CA LYS A 586 -19.32 -1.32 -0.57
C LYS A 586 -18.59 -2.33 0.33
N ASP A 587 -17.41 -1.96 0.77
CA ASP A 587 -16.72 -2.66 1.87
C ASP A 587 -17.12 -2.01 3.20
N PRO A 588 -17.48 -2.80 4.24
CA PRO A 588 -17.89 -2.26 5.53
C PRO A 588 -16.85 -1.38 6.23
N LYS A 589 -15.57 -1.61 5.98
CA LYS A 589 -14.45 -0.86 6.59
C LYS A 589 -13.85 0.19 5.66
N PHE A 590 -13.67 -0.15 4.37
CA PHE A 590 -12.96 0.69 3.41
C PHE A 590 -13.88 1.68 2.69
N GLY A 591 -15.21 1.48 2.76
CA GLY A 591 -16.16 2.24 1.98
C GLY A 591 -16.31 1.70 0.55
N HIS A 592 -16.76 2.52 -0.39
CA HIS A 592 -16.98 2.07 -1.76
C HIS A 592 -15.67 1.90 -2.53
N GLN A 593 -15.50 0.72 -3.13
CA GLN A 593 -14.52 0.40 -4.14
C GLN A 593 -15.17 0.50 -5.52
N VAL A 594 -14.57 1.24 -6.43
CA VAL A 594 -14.99 1.32 -7.83
C VAL A 594 -14.00 0.53 -8.67
N PHE A 595 -14.54 -0.33 -9.51
CA PHE A 595 -13.79 -1.19 -10.44
C PHE A 595 -14.08 -0.74 -11.87
N PHE A 596 -13.05 -0.69 -12.71
CA PHE A 596 -13.23 -0.29 -14.11
C PHE A 596 -12.10 -0.85 -14.99
N GLY A 597 -12.42 -1.15 -16.24
CA GLY A 597 -11.50 -1.78 -17.18
C GLY A 597 -12.18 -2.30 -18.43
N LEU A 598 -11.59 -3.34 -19.05
CA LEU A 598 -12.20 -4.03 -20.17
C LEU A 598 -13.38 -4.88 -19.71
N GLY A 599 -14.48 -4.84 -20.47
CA GLY A 599 -15.72 -5.57 -20.22
C GLY A 599 -15.79 -6.91 -20.97
N GLY A 600 -16.99 -7.53 -20.96
CA GLY A 600 -17.26 -8.76 -21.68
C GLY A 600 -16.34 -9.91 -21.24
N ILE A 601 -15.87 -10.70 -22.20
CA ILE A 601 -14.97 -11.84 -21.95
C ILE A 601 -13.64 -11.46 -21.30
N PHE A 602 -13.19 -10.23 -21.45
CA PHE A 602 -11.93 -9.76 -20.88
C PHE A 602 -11.98 -9.66 -19.36
N ILE A 603 -13.12 -9.25 -18.78
CA ILE A 603 -13.27 -9.24 -17.31
C ILE A 603 -13.41 -10.65 -16.75
N GLU A 604 -14.14 -11.54 -17.44
CA GLU A 604 -14.38 -12.89 -16.97
C GLU A 604 -13.12 -13.75 -17.00
N VAL A 605 -12.30 -13.64 -18.05
CA VAL A 605 -11.14 -14.49 -18.30
C VAL A 605 -9.85 -13.85 -17.82
N LEU A 606 -9.59 -12.59 -18.17
CA LEU A 606 -8.32 -11.90 -17.92
C LEU A 606 -8.31 -11.10 -16.63
N LYS A 607 -9.49 -10.74 -16.10
CA LYS A 607 -9.65 -9.88 -14.92
C LYS A 607 -8.82 -8.58 -15.01
N ASP A 608 -8.79 -8.00 -16.23
CA ASP A 608 -8.03 -6.78 -16.51
C ASP A 608 -8.83 -5.55 -16.11
N VAL A 609 -8.89 -5.33 -14.83
CA VAL A 609 -9.61 -4.22 -14.19
C VAL A 609 -8.72 -3.50 -13.20
N GLN A 610 -8.92 -2.20 -13.09
CA GLN A 610 -8.39 -1.36 -12.03
C GLN A 610 -9.40 -1.26 -10.90
N SER A 611 -8.92 -1.02 -9.69
CA SER A 611 -9.79 -0.74 -8.54
C SER A 611 -9.28 0.45 -7.74
N ALA A 612 -10.18 1.33 -7.32
CA ALA A 612 -9.85 2.46 -6.48
C ALA A 612 -10.94 2.72 -5.42
N LEU A 613 -10.55 3.31 -4.29
CA LEU A 613 -11.51 3.75 -3.27
C LEU A 613 -12.16 5.06 -3.68
N ALA A 614 -13.48 5.16 -3.60
CA ALA A 614 -14.18 6.42 -3.81
C ALA A 614 -13.82 7.44 -2.69
N PRO A 615 -13.78 8.75 -2.99
CA PRO A 615 -14.01 9.40 -4.27
C PRO A 615 -12.84 9.25 -5.26
N ILE A 616 -13.15 9.13 -6.57
CA ILE A 616 -12.19 9.01 -7.67
C ILE A 616 -12.47 10.14 -8.66
N THR A 617 -11.42 10.87 -9.08
CA THR A 617 -11.53 11.87 -10.13
C THR A 617 -11.40 11.26 -11.52
N ALA A 618 -11.82 12.00 -12.55
CA ALA A 618 -11.64 11.56 -13.94
C ALA A 618 -10.14 11.46 -14.30
N ASP A 619 -9.31 12.37 -13.82
CA ASP A 619 -7.85 12.31 -14.06
C ASP A 619 -7.22 11.08 -13.41
N GLU A 620 -7.57 10.75 -12.16
CA GLU A 620 -7.13 9.54 -11.49
C GLU A 620 -7.55 8.28 -12.27
N ALA A 621 -8.83 8.20 -12.66
CA ALA A 621 -9.34 7.09 -13.45
C ALA A 621 -8.59 6.95 -14.80
N LYS A 622 -8.34 8.06 -15.49
CA LYS A 622 -7.61 8.07 -16.77
C LYS A 622 -6.18 7.55 -16.64
N GLU A 623 -5.45 7.96 -15.60
CA GLU A 623 -4.10 7.45 -15.33
C GLU A 623 -4.10 5.96 -14.98
N MET A 624 -5.11 5.49 -14.25
CA MET A 624 -5.25 4.08 -13.93
C MET A 624 -5.61 3.23 -15.15
N LEU A 625 -6.44 3.73 -16.07
CA LEU A 625 -6.77 3.03 -17.33
C LEU A 625 -5.52 2.74 -18.16
N LYS A 626 -4.52 3.61 -18.16
CA LYS A 626 -3.24 3.40 -18.85
C LYS A 626 -2.44 2.20 -18.33
N GLN A 627 -2.73 1.74 -17.11
CA GLN A 627 -2.07 0.60 -16.47
C GLN A 627 -2.74 -0.75 -16.76
N LEU A 628 -3.85 -0.77 -17.50
CA LEU A 628 -4.49 -2.01 -17.96
C LEU A 628 -3.55 -2.76 -18.90
N LYS A 629 -3.49 -4.08 -18.78
CA LYS A 629 -2.73 -4.94 -19.72
C LYS A 629 -3.24 -4.80 -21.15
N GLY A 630 -4.55 -4.71 -21.29
CA GLY A 630 -5.26 -4.49 -22.54
C GLY A 630 -5.42 -3.02 -22.95
N TYR A 631 -4.65 -2.10 -22.39
CA TYR A 631 -4.78 -0.66 -22.71
C TYR A 631 -4.75 -0.36 -24.20
N LYS A 632 -3.95 -1.09 -24.98
CA LYS A 632 -3.90 -0.96 -26.44
C LYS A 632 -5.26 -1.23 -27.13
N ILE A 633 -6.12 -2.07 -26.53
CA ILE A 633 -7.47 -2.33 -27.03
C ILE A 633 -8.32 -1.07 -26.90
N LEU A 634 -8.19 -0.36 -25.77
CA LEU A 634 -8.89 0.92 -25.56
C LEU A 634 -8.41 2.02 -26.52
N GLN A 635 -7.17 1.95 -26.99
CA GLN A 635 -6.63 2.89 -27.98
C GLN A 635 -7.10 2.59 -29.42
N GLY A 636 -7.62 1.39 -29.66
CA GLY A 636 -7.99 0.90 -30.97
C GLY A 636 -6.89 0.03 -31.61
N VAL A 637 -7.29 -1.12 -32.14
CA VAL A 637 -6.38 -2.08 -32.78
C VAL A 637 -6.99 -2.62 -34.10
N ARG A 638 -6.13 -2.94 -35.04
CA ARG A 638 -6.53 -3.58 -36.32
C ARG A 638 -7.64 -2.85 -37.08
N GLY A 639 -7.63 -1.51 -37.09
CA GLY A 639 -8.61 -0.69 -37.76
C GLY A 639 -9.95 -0.49 -37.03
N GLN A 640 -10.07 -1.02 -35.80
CA GLN A 640 -11.16 -0.66 -34.89
C GLN A 640 -10.85 0.66 -34.22
N GLU A 641 -11.86 1.52 -34.12
CA GLU A 641 -11.74 2.79 -33.38
C GLU A 641 -11.58 2.52 -31.87
N GLY A 642 -10.78 3.35 -31.23
CA GLY A 642 -10.59 3.27 -29.77
C GLY A 642 -11.75 3.86 -28.98
N VAL A 643 -11.69 3.69 -27.67
CA VAL A 643 -12.63 4.29 -26.70
C VAL A 643 -12.18 5.71 -26.37
N ASN A 644 -13.10 6.65 -26.29
CA ASN A 644 -12.81 7.98 -25.76
C ASN A 644 -12.53 7.87 -24.26
N LEU A 645 -11.22 7.94 -23.90
CA LEU A 645 -10.75 7.77 -22.52
C LEU A 645 -11.24 8.88 -21.58
N ASP A 646 -11.46 10.10 -22.09
CA ASP A 646 -11.97 11.21 -21.28
C ASP A 646 -13.44 10.97 -20.89
N LEU A 647 -14.25 10.52 -21.84
CA LEU A 647 -15.63 10.14 -21.56
C LEU A 647 -15.69 8.92 -20.62
N TYR A 648 -14.81 7.94 -20.81
CA TYR A 648 -14.79 6.76 -19.95
C TYR A 648 -14.40 7.13 -18.51
N ALA A 649 -13.36 7.92 -18.33
CA ALA A 649 -12.93 8.41 -17.04
C ALA A 649 -13.99 9.28 -16.34
N ASP A 650 -14.73 10.12 -17.10
CA ASP A 650 -15.87 10.88 -16.57
C ASP A 650 -16.98 9.95 -16.06
N GLN A 651 -17.31 8.86 -16.79
CA GLN A 651 -18.30 7.89 -16.30
C GLN A 651 -17.84 7.21 -14.99
N VAL A 652 -16.56 6.88 -14.84
CA VAL A 652 -16.00 6.35 -13.59
C VAL A 652 -16.15 7.36 -12.44
N ALA A 653 -15.83 8.63 -12.70
CA ALA A 653 -15.97 9.69 -11.71
C ALA A 653 -17.43 9.94 -11.31
N ARG A 654 -18.39 9.81 -12.25
CA ARG A 654 -19.83 9.91 -11.96
C ARG A 654 -20.35 8.75 -11.13
N VAL A 655 -19.88 7.52 -11.39
CA VAL A 655 -20.18 6.37 -10.52
C VAL A 655 -19.63 6.62 -9.12
N SER A 656 -18.41 7.14 -9.01
CA SER A 656 -17.82 7.53 -7.72
C SER A 656 -18.65 8.60 -6.99
N ALA A 657 -19.13 9.63 -7.71
CA ALA A 657 -19.99 10.65 -7.13
C ALA A 657 -21.35 10.07 -6.70
N LEU A 658 -21.93 9.16 -7.48
CA LEU A 658 -23.19 8.50 -7.15
C LEU A 658 -23.09 7.71 -5.84
N VAL A 659 -22.05 6.87 -5.67
CA VAL A 659 -21.90 6.07 -4.44
C VAL A 659 -21.55 6.91 -3.22
N GLN A 660 -21.00 8.10 -3.41
CA GLN A 660 -20.81 9.08 -2.32
C GLN A 660 -22.16 9.71 -1.90
N ALA A 661 -23.03 10.03 -2.87
CA ALA A 661 -24.36 10.60 -2.61
C ALA A 661 -25.38 9.55 -2.11
N ALA A 662 -25.15 8.27 -2.39
CA ALA A 662 -26.00 7.14 -2.04
C ALA A 662 -25.19 6.01 -1.37
N PRO A 663 -24.75 6.20 -0.12
CA PRO A 663 -23.94 5.20 0.59
C PRO A 663 -24.67 3.89 0.87
N GLU A 664 -25.97 3.81 0.63
CA GLU A 664 -26.80 2.60 0.66
C GLU A 664 -26.55 1.66 -0.53
N ILE A 665 -25.93 2.13 -1.60
CA ILE A 665 -25.55 1.27 -2.74
C ILE A 665 -24.52 0.26 -2.24
N ALA A 666 -24.95 -1.00 -2.06
CA ALA A 666 -24.08 -2.09 -1.64
C ALA A 666 -23.29 -2.67 -2.82
N GLU A 667 -23.93 -2.71 -3.99
CA GLU A 667 -23.35 -3.25 -5.23
C GLU A 667 -23.93 -2.51 -6.44
N MET A 668 -23.05 -2.21 -7.38
CA MET A 668 -23.41 -1.63 -8.67
C MET A 668 -22.58 -2.30 -9.76
N ASP A 669 -23.23 -2.69 -10.85
CA ASP A 669 -22.61 -3.35 -11.99
C ASP A 669 -23.17 -2.74 -13.28
N LEU A 670 -22.31 -2.07 -14.04
CA LEU A 670 -22.58 -1.55 -15.38
C LEU A 670 -21.83 -2.44 -16.38
N ASN A 671 -22.50 -3.47 -16.91
CA ASN A 671 -21.88 -4.47 -17.76
C ASN A 671 -22.85 -5.05 -18.79
N PRO A 672 -22.62 -4.80 -20.09
CA PRO A 672 -21.54 -4.00 -20.65
C PRO A 672 -21.86 -2.50 -20.67
N LEU A 673 -20.78 -1.68 -20.66
CA LEU A 673 -20.82 -0.38 -21.32
C LEU A 673 -20.17 -0.55 -22.69
N LEU A 674 -20.68 0.16 -23.69
CA LEU A 674 -20.08 0.25 -25.01
C LEU A 674 -19.36 1.59 -25.18
N GLY A 675 -18.06 1.51 -25.49
CA GLY A 675 -17.20 2.67 -25.68
C GLY A 675 -16.68 2.78 -27.11
N ASN A 676 -16.81 3.96 -27.71
CA ASN A 676 -16.20 4.34 -28.98
C ASN A 676 -15.72 5.80 -28.92
N PRO A 677 -15.20 6.43 -30.00
CA PRO A 677 -14.73 7.82 -29.94
C PRO A 677 -15.82 8.85 -29.59
N ARG A 678 -17.10 8.52 -29.72
CA ARG A 678 -18.22 9.44 -29.57
C ARG A 678 -18.95 9.32 -28.24
N TYR A 679 -18.99 8.12 -27.68
CA TYR A 679 -19.70 7.84 -26.42
C TYR A 679 -19.09 6.70 -25.61
N VAL A 680 -19.42 6.70 -24.33
CA VAL A 680 -19.30 5.55 -23.43
C VAL A 680 -20.66 5.42 -22.74
N THR A 681 -21.39 4.34 -23.01
CA THR A 681 -22.82 4.22 -22.68
C THR A 681 -23.12 2.87 -22.05
N ALA A 682 -23.79 2.86 -20.89
CA ALA A 682 -24.25 1.64 -20.24
C ALA A 682 -25.41 1.00 -21.03
N VAL A 683 -25.24 -0.27 -21.37
CA VAL A 683 -26.26 -1.09 -22.06
C VAL A 683 -27.07 -1.90 -21.07
N ASP A 684 -26.43 -2.34 -19.99
CA ASP A 684 -27.08 -3.03 -18.88
C ASP A 684 -26.57 -2.51 -17.55
N ALA A 685 -27.43 -2.54 -16.52
CA ALA A 685 -27.08 -2.08 -15.19
C ALA A 685 -27.80 -2.92 -14.14
N ARG A 686 -27.12 -3.16 -13.03
CA ARG A 686 -27.69 -3.75 -11.82
C ARG A 686 -27.22 -2.92 -10.63
N ILE A 687 -28.15 -2.55 -9.76
CA ILE A 687 -27.84 -1.82 -8.51
C ILE A 687 -28.58 -2.50 -7.38
N ARG A 688 -27.88 -2.80 -6.31
CA ARG A 688 -28.41 -3.36 -5.08
C ARG A 688 -28.17 -2.39 -3.93
N ILE A 689 -29.20 -2.14 -3.13
CA ILE A 689 -29.10 -1.26 -1.96
C ILE A 689 -29.34 -2.03 -0.66
N GLU A 690 -28.65 -1.58 0.39
CA GLU A 690 -28.81 -2.00 1.80
C GLU A 690 -28.98 -0.74 2.66
N LYS A 691 -30.07 -0.70 3.45
CA LYS A 691 -30.42 0.44 4.32
C LYS A 691 -30.10 0.18 5.77
#